data_6b8dfb876645596ed18e21a7969614cc
#
_entry.id   6b8dfb876645596ed18e21a7969614cc
#
_cell.length_a   1.000
_cell.length_b   1.000
_cell.length_c   1.000
_cell.angle_alpha   90.00
_cell.angle_beta   90.00
_cell.angle_gamma   90.00
#
_symmetry.space_group_name_H-M   'P 1'
#
loop_
_entity.id
_entity.type
_entity.pdbx_description
1 polymer ?
#
loop_
_entity_poly.entity_id
_entity_poly.type
_entity_poly.pdbx_seq_one_letter_code
_entity_poly.pdbx_strand_id
1 'polypeptide(L)'
;MNRTQTYKLTALVLLWYLLPSPLTEMASTQLFAQVQERVIKPNVDYARTPQQYYIGGITVDGVKTYDDYVLIGLSGLSKGQRISIPGEEISKAVRRYWKNGLFSNASISVDSLVGDSAYLHIQLAVRPRISQINYNGVKKSEKEDLETKLGLIKDAQLTPNMLDRARIWGKKYFDDKGFKNAEILFEQRDDPSEQGRVILDVNVDKKEKVKVNSITVEGNKALTMKQIKGSLIKNGAFKKTHEKGLLSSWFRSKKFVEEKWKEDKDRLITKYNEYGYRDARIVADSVVPHDDRSVDIYIQVEEGQKYYVRNIDWVGNTIYTTEMLQEALRMKKGDVYDQTHLMKRIKDDDDAIGNLYYNNGYLFYNLTPVEVNIVGDSVDLEMRIEENQQAYINRVIITGNDRVYEEVVRRELRNKPGDLFSKKALERSYREIASMGHFDPEAIKYDLKPDPDNGTVDLEWDLTPKSNDQVEFSLGYGQTGVIGKIGLKFSNFSLANLFAKNGLRRGVMPQGNGETFSISGQTNGRYYQAYSINYLNPWFGGKRPNSLSFSAFFSKQTDVSDRYYNSAYYNSYYNYLYGYGSNYGNYYENFYDPDKFIKVYGFSLGWGKRLSWPDDYFQLSADLSYTRYSLKDWEYFMISNGNCNNISLNINLARSSTDNQIYPRSGSEILFSASLTPPYSLFDGRDYANLANNSQASNYQDQLKSKYQWIEYHKWKFKARTFTALTGHNKCPVLMTRVEFGILGHYNKHKRSPFETFYVGGDGMSGYSYNYATETIGLRGYDNGSLTPRGYTGYAYDRFTVELRYPFILGNSTNIYGLAFVEGGNAWNDIKKFNPFDMKRSAGAGVRIMLPMVGLLGIDWAYGFDRVFGSKSYGGSQFHFILGQEF
;
A
#
# COMPACT_ATOMS: atom_id res chain seq x y z
N MET A 1 -28.20 41.40 18.04
CA MET A 1 -29.64 41.88 18.01
C MET A 1 -30.50 40.71 17.73
N ASN A 2 -31.06 40.25 18.74
CA ASN A 2 -32.46 40.05 19.09
C ASN A 2 -33.02 38.79 18.40
N ARG A 3 -33.20 37.74 19.18
CA ARG A 3 -34.33 37.46 20.12
C ARG A 3 -35.56 37.05 19.32
N THR A 4 -36.12 35.98 19.57
CA THR A 4 -36.82 35.42 20.69
C THR A 4 -38.11 34.85 20.20
N GLN A 5 -38.39 33.72 20.70
CA GLN A 5 -39.56 33.33 21.48
C GLN A 5 -40.74 32.84 20.64
N THR A 6 -41.59 31.94 21.02
CA THR A 6 -41.81 31.19 22.29
C THR A 6 -42.95 30.23 22.04
N TYR A 7 -42.95 29.14 22.67
CA TYR A 7 -43.89 28.56 23.62
C TYR A 7 -45.41 28.50 23.34
N LYS A 8 -45.97 27.30 23.65
CA LYS A 8 -47.17 26.95 24.35
C LYS A 8 -48.44 26.83 23.49
N LEU A 9 -49.20 25.77 23.63
CA LEU A 9 -50.13 25.34 24.72
C LEU A 9 -50.54 23.89 24.43
N THR A 10 -50.24 22.95 25.18
CA THR A 10 -50.86 22.42 26.42
C THR A 10 -52.38 22.53 26.54
N ALA A 11 -52.94 21.35 26.61
CA ALA A 11 -53.90 20.88 27.60
C ALA A 11 -55.38 21.23 27.45
N LEU A 12 -56.10 20.28 27.93
CA LEU A 12 -57.51 20.22 28.35
C LEU A 12 -58.46 19.61 27.28
N VAL A 13 -59.14 18.51 27.50
CA VAL A 13 -59.97 18.29 28.66
C VAL A 13 -60.27 16.81 28.88
N LEU A 14 -60.05 16.36 30.06
CA LEU A 14 -60.60 15.23 30.75
C LEU A 14 -62.07 15.45 31.03
N LEU A 15 -62.69 14.35 31.22
CA LEU A 15 -64.00 14.14 31.88
C LEU A 15 -65.23 14.27 31.02
N TRP A 16 -65.95 13.16 30.85
CA TRP A 16 -67.26 13.00 31.52
C TRP A 16 -67.53 11.53 31.80
N TYR A 17 -67.57 11.27 33.03
CA TYR A 17 -68.10 10.05 33.73
C TYR A 17 -69.60 10.15 33.94
N LEU A 18 -70.17 8.98 34.10
CA LEU A 18 -71.40 8.69 34.82
C LEU A 18 -72.63 8.44 33.98
N LEU A 19 -72.90 7.12 33.84
CA LEU A 19 -74.12 6.37 34.19
C LEU A 19 -75.37 7.12 34.72
N PRO A 20 -76.59 6.61 34.64
CA PRO A 20 -77.06 5.23 34.47
C PRO A 20 -78.36 5.01 33.61
N SER A 21 -78.59 3.71 33.39
CA SER A 21 -79.81 3.11 32.86
C SER A 21 -81.09 3.55 33.55
N PRO A 22 -82.41 3.13 33.28
CA PRO A 22 -82.75 1.82 32.70
C PRO A 22 -84.05 1.80 31.83
N LEU A 23 -84.35 0.58 31.36
CA LEU A 23 -85.65 -0.06 31.20
C LEU A 23 -86.63 0.27 30.06
N THR A 24 -87.02 -0.84 29.50
CA THR A 24 -88.26 -1.35 28.87
C THR A 24 -88.43 -1.03 27.40
N GLU A 25 -88.84 -1.92 26.55
CA GLU A 25 -89.77 -3.02 26.56
C GLU A 25 -89.60 -4.01 25.44
N MET A 26 -89.79 -5.23 25.78
CA MET A 26 -90.40 -6.38 25.15
C MET A 26 -90.95 -6.27 23.73
N ALA A 27 -90.60 -7.26 23.01
CA ALA A 27 -91.37 -8.19 22.23
C ALA A 27 -91.10 -8.21 20.74
N SER A 28 -90.55 -9.23 20.27
CA SER A 28 -91.17 -10.32 19.55
C SER A 28 -90.18 -11.32 19.00
N THR A 29 -90.39 -12.54 19.50
CA THR A 29 -89.85 -13.80 19.01
C THR A 29 -89.91 -13.95 17.53
N GLN A 30 -88.72 -14.26 16.92
CA GLN A 30 -88.59 -15.29 15.88
C GLN A 30 -87.36 -16.08 16.13
N LEU A 31 -87.52 -17.31 16.56
CA LEU A 31 -86.54 -18.39 16.65
C LEU A 31 -86.18 -18.75 15.27
N PHE A 32 -84.92 -18.33 14.86
CA PHE A 32 -84.13 -19.09 13.88
C PHE A 32 -83.06 -19.83 14.67
N ALA A 33 -83.34 -21.11 14.91
CA ALA A 33 -82.31 -22.04 15.36
C ALA A 33 -81.22 -22.18 14.23
N GLN A 34 -80.19 -21.39 14.33
CA GLN A 34 -78.95 -21.75 13.68
C GLN A 34 -78.31 -22.91 14.43
N VAL A 35 -78.49 -24.11 13.90
CA VAL A 35 -77.69 -25.25 14.26
C VAL A 35 -76.23 -24.88 13.89
N GLN A 36 -75.47 -24.38 14.86
CA GLN A 36 -74.06 -24.41 14.79
C GLN A 36 -73.63 -25.88 14.80
N GLU A 37 -73.47 -26.48 13.64
CA GLU A 37 -72.69 -27.69 13.52
C GLU A 37 -71.31 -27.40 14.16
N ARG A 38 -71.10 -27.86 15.36
CA ARG A 38 -69.81 -28.00 15.99
C ARG A 38 -69.06 -28.95 15.08
N VAL A 39 -68.20 -28.40 14.14
CA VAL A 39 -67.20 -29.15 13.41
C VAL A 39 -66.25 -29.69 14.46
N ILE A 40 -66.47 -30.92 14.91
CA ILE A 40 -65.57 -31.64 15.80
C ILE A 40 -64.35 -32.01 14.89
N LYS A 41 -63.25 -31.35 15.14
CA LYS A 41 -62.00 -31.78 14.46
C LYS A 41 -61.76 -33.23 14.80
N PRO A 42 -61.65 -34.14 13.81
CA PRO A 42 -61.48 -35.56 14.08
C PRO A 42 -60.10 -35.74 14.76
N ASN A 43 -60.13 -36.41 15.93
CA ASN A 43 -58.89 -36.80 16.62
C ASN A 43 -58.35 -37.99 15.88
N VAL A 44 -57.28 -37.77 15.07
CA VAL A 44 -56.59 -38.84 14.31
C VAL A 44 -55.73 -39.64 15.29
N ASP A 45 -56.19 -40.84 15.58
CA ASP A 45 -55.41 -41.76 16.41
C ASP A 45 -54.34 -42.47 15.55
N TYR A 46 -53.09 -42.11 15.77
CA TYR A 46 -51.96 -42.68 15.04
C TYR A 46 -51.66 -44.14 15.38
N ALA A 47 -52.32 -44.71 16.40
CA ALA A 47 -52.16 -46.10 16.78
C ALA A 47 -53.13 -47.05 16.02
N ARG A 48 -54.12 -46.47 15.29
CA ARG A 48 -55.07 -47.24 14.47
C ARG A 48 -54.50 -47.63 13.12
N THR A 49 -55.02 -48.72 12.54
CA THR A 49 -54.72 -49.11 11.16
C THR A 49 -55.06 -47.97 10.18
N PRO A 50 -54.17 -47.59 9.27
CA PRO A 50 -54.37 -46.52 8.30
C PRO A 50 -55.64 -46.80 7.46
N GLN A 51 -56.54 -45.85 7.41
CA GLN A 51 -57.75 -45.91 6.55
C GLN A 51 -57.49 -45.05 5.29
N GLN A 52 -58.07 -45.45 4.16
CA GLN A 52 -57.90 -44.75 2.90
C GLN A 52 -59.06 -43.80 2.67
N TYR A 53 -58.72 -42.56 2.26
CA TYR A 53 -59.67 -41.47 1.97
C TYR A 53 -59.30 -40.81 0.64
N TYR A 54 -60.30 -40.21 -0.02
CA TYR A 54 -60.03 -39.28 -1.14
C TYR A 54 -59.95 -37.84 -0.59
N ILE A 55 -59.01 -37.04 -1.09
CA ILE A 55 -58.93 -35.61 -0.72
C ILE A 55 -60.13 -34.89 -1.29
N GLY A 56 -61.11 -34.50 -0.45
CA GLY A 56 -62.32 -33.77 -0.84
C GLY A 56 -62.03 -32.27 -1.07
N GLY A 57 -61.13 -31.71 -0.30
CA GLY A 57 -60.70 -30.30 -0.36
C GLY A 57 -59.44 -30.06 0.44
N ILE A 58 -58.69 -29.04 0.06
CA ILE A 58 -57.48 -28.58 0.77
C ILE A 58 -57.62 -27.07 0.96
N THR A 59 -57.51 -26.63 2.20
CA THR A 59 -57.43 -25.21 2.57
C THR A 59 -56.03 -24.89 3.08
N VAL A 60 -55.58 -23.65 2.84
CA VAL A 60 -54.27 -23.18 3.29
C VAL A 60 -54.43 -21.90 4.07
N ASP A 61 -53.75 -21.82 5.23
CA ASP A 61 -53.74 -20.64 6.07
C ASP A 61 -52.29 -20.27 6.50
N GLY A 62 -52.17 -19.01 6.95
CA GLY A 62 -50.90 -18.50 7.53
C GLY A 62 -49.97 -17.79 6.57
N VAL A 63 -50.24 -17.85 5.23
CA VAL A 63 -49.39 -17.18 4.21
C VAL A 63 -50.25 -16.40 3.24
N LYS A 64 -50.06 -15.08 3.21
CA LYS A 64 -50.80 -14.16 2.31
C LYS A 64 -49.99 -13.74 1.06
N THR A 65 -48.72 -14.15 0.98
CA THR A 65 -47.78 -13.72 -0.08
C THR A 65 -47.77 -14.63 -1.30
N TYR A 66 -48.42 -15.78 -1.20
CA TYR A 66 -48.51 -16.76 -2.29
C TYR A 66 -49.97 -17.19 -2.46
N ASP A 67 -50.38 -17.44 -3.70
CA ASP A 67 -51.71 -17.95 -3.97
C ASP A 67 -51.85 -19.41 -3.46
N ASP A 68 -53.04 -19.74 -2.95
CA ASP A 68 -53.32 -21.05 -2.34
C ASP A 68 -53.04 -22.22 -3.29
N TYR A 69 -53.29 -22.08 -4.59
CA TYR A 69 -53.04 -23.14 -5.55
C TYR A 69 -51.53 -23.44 -5.71
N VAL A 70 -50.65 -22.43 -5.55
CA VAL A 70 -49.19 -22.60 -5.57
C VAL A 70 -48.77 -23.37 -4.32
N LEU A 71 -49.26 -22.95 -3.16
CA LEU A 71 -48.96 -23.57 -1.87
C LEU A 71 -49.41 -25.03 -1.87
N ILE A 72 -50.63 -25.32 -2.33
CA ILE A 72 -51.17 -26.70 -2.48
C ILE A 72 -50.30 -27.49 -3.42
N GLY A 73 -49.88 -26.93 -4.59
CA GLY A 73 -49.00 -27.56 -5.54
C GLY A 73 -47.66 -27.99 -4.95
N LEU A 74 -47.06 -27.15 -4.07
CA LEU A 74 -45.81 -27.46 -3.35
C LEU A 74 -45.94 -28.65 -2.40
N SER A 75 -47.11 -28.91 -1.85
CA SER A 75 -47.38 -30.09 -1.00
C SER A 75 -47.29 -31.40 -1.80
N GLY A 76 -47.64 -31.33 -3.11
CA GLY A 76 -47.83 -32.46 -3.99
C GLY A 76 -49.08 -33.28 -3.63
N LEU A 77 -50.03 -32.65 -2.92
CA LEU A 77 -51.38 -33.20 -2.69
C LEU A 77 -52.32 -32.56 -3.70
N SER A 78 -53.31 -33.28 -4.15
CA SER A 78 -54.33 -32.77 -5.08
C SER A 78 -55.74 -33.31 -4.71
N LYS A 79 -56.78 -32.47 -5.01
CA LYS A 79 -58.14 -32.88 -4.83
C LYS A 79 -58.45 -34.14 -5.66
N GLY A 80 -59.14 -35.13 -5.06
CA GLY A 80 -59.44 -36.41 -5.67
C GLY A 80 -58.31 -37.45 -5.52
N GLN A 81 -57.13 -37.07 -4.99
CA GLN A 81 -56.06 -38.02 -4.71
C GLN A 81 -56.43 -38.95 -3.56
N ARG A 82 -56.11 -40.25 -3.69
CA ARG A 82 -56.27 -41.24 -2.64
C ARG A 82 -55.10 -41.20 -1.67
N ILE A 83 -55.34 -41.08 -0.40
CA ILE A 83 -54.33 -41.01 0.68
C ILE A 83 -54.68 -41.88 1.85
N SER A 84 -53.69 -42.29 2.61
CA SER A 84 -53.88 -43.00 3.87
C SER A 84 -53.84 -42.02 5.06
N ILE A 85 -54.78 -42.13 6.03
CA ILE A 85 -54.80 -41.31 7.24
C ILE A 85 -54.84 -42.24 8.46
N PRO A 86 -53.86 -42.21 9.37
CA PRO A 86 -52.52 -41.61 9.20
C PRO A 86 -51.74 -42.29 8.08
N GLY A 87 -50.86 -41.49 7.35
CA GLY A 87 -50.17 -42.00 6.20
C GLY A 87 -48.93 -41.24 5.81
N GLU A 88 -48.14 -41.86 4.92
CA GLU A 88 -46.85 -41.34 4.46
C GLU A 88 -47.02 -40.13 3.50
N GLU A 89 -48.14 -40.05 2.77
CA GLU A 89 -48.43 -38.97 1.82
C GLU A 89 -48.47 -37.62 2.50
N ILE A 90 -49.12 -37.49 3.68
CA ILE A 90 -49.11 -36.27 4.47
C ILE A 90 -47.75 -35.96 5.02
N SER A 91 -47.03 -36.96 5.52
CA SER A 91 -45.65 -36.80 5.99
C SER A 91 -44.70 -36.36 4.87
N LYS A 92 -44.84 -36.90 3.66
CA LYS A 92 -44.11 -36.47 2.47
C LYS A 92 -44.43 -35.04 2.07
N ALA A 93 -45.70 -34.61 2.16
CA ALA A 93 -46.10 -33.22 1.89
C ALA A 93 -45.49 -32.23 2.90
N VAL A 94 -45.47 -32.54 4.18
CA VAL A 94 -44.79 -31.75 5.20
C VAL A 94 -43.30 -31.69 4.95
N ARG A 95 -42.64 -32.81 4.62
CA ARG A 95 -41.21 -32.83 4.27
C ARG A 95 -40.88 -32.01 3.03
N ARG A 96 -41.79 -31.91 2.03
CA ARG A 96 -41.61 -31.06 0.83
C ARG A 96 -41.56 -29.58 1.21
N TYR A 97 -42.46 -29.13 2.10
CA TYR A 97 -42.43 -27.74 2.61
C TYR A 97 -41.11 -27.44 3.33
N TRP A 98 -40.66 -28.36 4.22
CA TRP A 98 -39.38 -28.19 4.90
C TRP A 98 -38.17 -28.19 3.93
N LYS A 99 -38.20 -29.06 2.92
CA LYS A 99 -37.10 -29.11 1.92
C LYS A 99 -37.03 -27.86 1.07
N ASN A 100 -38.16 -27.20 0.84
CA ASN A 100 -38.22 -25.95 0.07
C ASN A 100 -37.56 -24.77 0.80
N GLY A 101 -37.40 -24.84 2.11
CA GLY A 101 -36.68 -23.84 2.91
C GLY A 101 -37.43 -22.51 3.15
N LEU A 102 -38.57 -22.27 2.49
CA LEU A 102 -39.30 -20.99 2.56
C LEU A 102 -40.11 -20.86 3.86
N PHE A 103 -40.43 -21.95 4.52
CA PHE A 103 -41.33 -21.97 5.66
C PHE A 103 -40.59 -22.22 6.97
N SER A 104 -41.02 -21.54 8.03
CA SER A 104 -40.54 -21.73 9.39
C SER A 104 -41.36 -22.80 10.11
N ASN A 105 -42.59 -22.98 9.71
CA ASN A 105 -43.48 -24.06 10.20
C ASN A 105 -44.42 -24.53 9.10
N ALA A 106 -44.71 -25.83 9.10
CA ALA A 106 -45.67 -26.46 8.20
C ALA A 106 -46.36 -27.60 8.94
N SER A 107 -47.66 -27.50 9.06
CA SER A 107 -48.48 -28.53 9.62
C SER A 107 -49.70 -28.83 8.73
N ILE A 108 -50.08 -30.07 8.66
CA ILE A 108 -51.26 -30.51 7.92
C ILE A 108 -52.19 -31.22 8.91
N SER A 109 -53.39 -30.72 9.07
CA SER A 109 -54.43 -31.31 9.91
C SER A 109 -55.61 -31.79 9.06
N VAL A 110 -56.36 -32.69 9.57
CA VAL A 110 -57.65 -33.13 8.99
C VAL A 110 -58.76 -32.29 9.60
N ASP A 111 -59.40 -31.48 8.79
CA ASP A 111 -60.46 -30.58 9.22
C ASP A 111 -61.79 -31.28 9.40
N SER A 112 -62.16 -32.16 8.43
CA SER A 112 -63.35 -32.99 8.56
C SER A 112 -63.21 -34.27 7.70
N LEU A 113 -63.94 -35.31 8.08
CA LEU A 113 -64.09 -36.57 7.35
C LEU A 113 -65.56 -36.71 6.99
N VAL A 114 -65.92 -36.79 5.70
CA VAL A 114 -67.28 -36.95 5.22
C VAL A 114 -67.33 -38.15 4.26
N GLY A 115 -67.86 -39.25 4.73
CA GLY A 115 -67.84 -40.51 4.01
C GLY A 115 -66.44 -40.97 3.72
N ASP A 116 -66.08 -41.23 2.45
CA ASP A 116 -64.76 -41.63 1.97
C ASP A 116 -63.84 -40.40 1.65
N SER A 117 -64.26 -39.16 2.00
CA SER A 117 -63.52 -37.93 1.68
C SER A 117 -62.97 -37.26 2.94
N ALA A 118 -61.68 -36.89 2.88
CA ALA A 118 -60.96 -36.13 3.89
C ALA A 118 -60.72 -34.69 3.39
N TYR A 119 -61.04 -33.71 4.21
CA TYR A 119 -60.75 -32.30 4.01
C TYR A 119 -59.51 -31.96 4.83
N LEU A 120 -58.47 -31.45 4.14
CA LEU A 120 -57.17 -31.18 4.76
C LEU A 120 -56.99 -29.66 4.92
N HIS A 121 -56.45 -29.29 6.07
CA HIS A 121 -56.06 -27.90 6.37
C HIS A 121 -54.55 -27.83 6.52
N ILE A 122 -53.90 -26.99 5.69
CA ILE A 122 -52.45 -26.76 5.68
C ILE A 122 -52.19 -25.41 6.36
N GLN A 123 -51.48 -25.44 7.45
CA GLN A 123 -51.05 -24.22 8.15
C GLN A 123 -49.55 -24.03 7.92
N LEU A 124 -49.18 -22.91 7.31
CA LEU A 124 -47.84 -22.55 6.98
C LEU A 124 -47.44 -21.25 7.67
N ALA A 125 -46.17 -21.17 8.06
CA ALA A 125 -45.57 -19.90 8.48
C ALA A 125 -44.32 -19.64 7.63
N VAL A 126 -44.25 -18.48 6.98
CA VAL A 126 -43.09 -18.08 6.16
C VAL A 126 -41.96 -17.65 7.07
N ARG A 127 -40.73 -17.96 6.70
CA ARG A 127 -39.55 -17.43 7.40
C ARG A 127 -39.47 -15.94 7.19
N PRO A 128 -39.17 -15.17 8.25
CA PRO A 128 -39.07 -13.72 8.15
C PRO A 128 -37.89 -13.31 7.26
N ARG A 129 -38.01 -12.13 6.66
CA ARG A 129 -36.91 -11.49 5.92
C ARG A 129 -36.21 -10.46 6.79
N ILE A 130 -34.90 -10.29 6.57
CA ILE A 130 -34.10 -9.31 7.30
C ILE A 130 -34.40 -7.90 6.77
N SER A 131 -34.97 -7.03 7.62
CA SER A 131 -35.20 -5.62 7.29
C SER A 131 -33.96 -4.76 7.56
N GLN A 132 -33.25 -5.05 8.66
CA GLN A 132 -32.09 -4.33 9.11
C GLN A 132 -31.16 -5.26 9.88
N ILE A 133 -29.84 -4.99 9.78
CA ILE A 133 -28.81 -5.69 10.54
C ILE A 133 -28.05 -4.66 11.39
N ASN A 134 -28.06 -4.85 12.70
CA ASN A 134 -27.34 -4.02 13.64
C ASN A 134 -26.14 -4.80 14.20
N TYR A 135 -25.00 -4.15 14.29
CA TYR A 135 -23.77 -4.74 14.83
C TYR A 135 -23.40 -4.01 16.13
N ASN A 136 -23.47 -4.72 17.25
CA ASN A 136 -23.18 -4.19 18.58
C ASN A 136 -21.87 -4.78 19.13
N GLY A 137 -21.13 -4.01 19.94
CA GLY A 137 -19.86 -4.46 20.55
C GLY A 137 -18.64 -4.42 19.62
N VAL A 138 -18.76 -3.89 18.39
CA VAL A 138 -17.71 -3.85 17.39
C VAL A 138 -17.30 -2.42 17.02
N LYS A 139 -16.06 -2.24 16.54
CA LYS A 139 -15.60 -0.96 16.01
C LYS A 139 -16.11 -0.76 14.58
N LYS A 140 -16.13 0.48 14.10
CA LYS A 140 -16.60 0.82 12.73
C LYS A 140 -15.89 0.00 11.64
N SER A 141 -14.56 -0.14 11.68
CA SER A 141 -13.81 -0.95 10.73
C SER A 141 -14.10 -2.45 10.83
N GLU A 142 -14.40 -2.94 12.04
CA GLU A 142 -14.78 -4.34 12.25
C GLU A 142 -16.19 -4.60 11.71
N LYS A 143 -17.09 -3.62 11.81
CA LYS A 143 -18.44 -3.69 11.24
C LYS A 143 -18.38 -3.85 9.72
N GLU A 144 -17.58 -3.02 9.03
CA GLU A 144 -17.38 -3.08 7.57
C GLU A 144 -16.83 -4.44 7.12
N ASP A 145 -15.87 -4.99 7.88
CA ASP A 145 -15.32 -6.34 7.64
C ASP A 145 -16.38 -7.44 7.82
N LEU A 146 -17.21 -7.34 8.88
CA LEU A 146 -18.23 -8.33 9.20
C LEU A 146 -19.39 -8.30 8.20
N GLU A 147 -19.82 -7.13 7.75
CA GLU A 147 -20.83 -6.96 6.70
C GLU A 147 -20.46 -7.74 5.44
N THR A 148 -19.18 -7.74 5.08
CA THR A 148 -18.67 -8.47 3.92
C THR A 148 -18.55 -9.96 4.18
N LYS A 149 -18.07 -10.37 5.37
CA LYS A 149 -17.66 -11.76 5.65
C LYS A 149 -18.76 -12.65 6.17
N LEU A 150 -19.76 -12.12 6.90
CA LEU A 150 -20.81 -12.94 7.50
C LEU A 150 -21.85 -13.45 6.49
N GLY A 151 -21.92 -12.85 5.30
CA GLY A 151 -22.87 -13.22 4.26
C GLY A 151 -24.33 -12.95 4.65
N LEU A 152 -24.55 -12.02 5.59
CA LEU A 152 -25.87 -11.53 5.98
C LEU A 152 -26.27 -10.39 5.06
N ILE A 153 -27.37 -10.55 4.35
CA ILE A 153 -27.83 -9.59 3.33
C ILE A 153 -29.21 -9.08 3.72
N LYS A 154 -29.41 -7.78 3.66
CA LYS A 154 -30.73 -7.16 3.80
C LYS A 154 -31.70 -7.75 2.75
N ASP A 155 -32.97 -7.89 3.08
CA ASP A 155 -34.04 -8.49 2.29
C ASP A 155 -33.93 -10.00 2.04
N ALA A 156 -32.83 -10.63 2.49
CA ALA A 156 -32.69 -12.07 2.46
C ALA A 156 -33.59 -12.75 3.50
N GLN A 157 -34.03 -13.96 3.18
CA GLN A 157 -34.79 -14.78 4.10
C GLN A 157 -33.89 -15.35 5.20
N LEU A 158 -34.29 -15.16 6.47
CA LEU A 158 -33.47 -15.60 7.61
C LEU A 158 -33.60 -17.11 7.81
N THR A 159 -32.51 -17.83 7.61
CA THR A 159 -32.46 -19.30 7.79
C THR A 159 -31.50 -19.70 8.92
N PRO A 160 -31.77 -20.80 9.67
CA PRO A 160 -30.83 -21.29 10.70
C PRO A 160 -29.43 -21.53 10.15
N ASN A 161 -29.30 -22.10 8.96
CA ASN A 161 -28.00 -22.34 8.30
C ASN A 161 -27.24 -21.03 8.04
N MET A 162 -27.94 -19.95 7.68
CA MET A 162 -27.31 -18.63 7.51
C MET A 162 -26.74 -18.12 8.84
N LEU A 163 -27.47 -18.25 9.94
CA LEU A 163 -27.02 -17.84 11.27
C LEU A 163 -25.84 -18.70 11.77
N ASP A 164 -25.90 -20.01 11.58
CA ASP A 164 -24.81 -20.92 11.98
C ASP A 164 -23.54 -20.62 11.18
N ARG A 165 -23.67 -20.43 9.88
CA ARG A 165 -22.55 -20.04 9.01
C ARG A 165 -21.98 -18.67 9.42
N ALA A 166 -22.84 -17.70 9.69
CA ALA A 166 -22.41 -16.38 10.16
C ALA A 166 -21.71 -16.48 11.53
N ARG A 167 -22.17 -17.36 12.43
CA ARG A 167 -21.53 -17.61 13.73
C ARG A 167 -20.14 -18.19 13.56
N ILE A 168 -19.98 -19.20 12.69
CA ILE A 168 -18.69 -19.85 12.40
C ILE A 168 -17.69 -18.82 11.81
N TRP A 169 -18.09 -18.06 10.80
CA TRP A 169 -17.24 -17.05 10.18
C TRP A 169 -16.93 -15.89 11.11
N GLY A 170 -17.89 -15.42 11.88
CA GLY A 170 -17.68 -14.37 12.87
C GLY A 170 -16.70 -14.80 13.97
N LYS A 171 -16.84 -16.03 14.48
CA LYS A 171 -15.91 -16.58 15.46
C LYS A 171 -14.50 -16.67 14.87
N LYS A 172 -14.35 -17.24 13.66
CA LYS A 172 -13.08 -17.31 12.96
C LYS A 172 -12.44 -15.92 12.78
N TYR A 173 -13.23 -14.91 12.40
CA TYR A 173 -12.75 -13.54 12.25
C TYR A 173 -12.16 -12.97 13.55
N PHE A 174 -12.80 -13.20 14.69
CA PHE A 174 -12.29 -12.73 15.97
C PHE A 174 -11.14 -13.58 16.50
N ASP A 175 -11.12 -14.88 16.24
CA ASP A 175 -9.99 -15.77 16.53
C ASP A 175 -8.73 -15.31 15.79
N ASP A 176 -8.82 -14.97 14.52
CA ASP A 176 -7.71 -14.42 13.72
C ASP A 176 -7.19 -13.08 14.26
N LYS A 177 -8.04 -12.32 14.93
CA LYS A 177 -7.67 -11.07 15.62
C LYS A 177 -7.17 -11.33 17.06
N GLY A 178 -7.16 -12.59 17.53
CA GLY A 178 -6.67 -13.02 18.85
C GLY A 178 -7.71 -12.99 19.97
N PHE A 179 -8.99 -12.87 19.64
CA PHE A 179 -10.10 -12.94 20.60
C PHE A 179 -10.72 -14.35 20.62
N LYS A 180 -9.94 -15.33 21.09
CA LYS A 180 -10.34 -16.76 21.12
C LYS A 180 -11.64 -17.02 21.87
N ASN A 181 -11.93 -16.24 22.90
CA ASN A 181 -13.12 -16.36 23.74
C ASN A 181 -14.27 -15.45 23.31
N ALA A 182 -14.23 -14.90 22.07
CA ALA A 182 -15.32 -14.08 21.57
C ALA A 182 -16.62 -14.86 21.43
N GLU A 183 -17.71 -14.28 21.90
CA GLU A 183 -19.07 -14.80 21.78
C GLU A 183 -19.88 -13.93 20.83
N ILE A 184 -20.62 -14.57 19.92
CA ILE A 184 -21.46 -13.87 18.95
C ILE A 184 -22.87 -14.40 19.11
N LEU A 185 -23.78 -13.53 19.52
CA LEU A 185 -25.18 -13.82 19.70
C LEU A 185 -26.00 -13.12 18.62
N PHE A 186 -26.91 -13.85 18.02
CA PHE A 186 -27.87 -13.33 17.05
C PHE A 186 -29.24 -13.25 17.70
N GLU A 187 -29.77 -12.05 17.81
CA GLU A 187 -31.11 -11.79 18.32
C GLU A 187 -31.95 -11.25 17.19
N GLN A 188 -33.15 -11.81 17.05
CA GLN A 188 -34.12 -11.38 16.06
C GLN A 188 -35.31 -10.70 16.76
N ARG A 189 -35.71 -9.54 16.29
CA ARG A 189 -36.86 -8.77 16.75
C ARG A 189 -37.76 -8.48 15.56
N ASP A 190 -39.05 -8.61 15.74
CA ASP A 190 -40.00 -8.21 14.70
C ASP A 190 -39.84 -6.73 14.36
N ASP A 191 -39.92 -6.40 13.09
CA ASP A 191 -39.86 -5.01 12.63
C ASP A 191 -41.26 -4.40 12.78
N PRO A 192 -41.44 -3.39 13.64
CA PRO A 192 -42.77 -2.77 13.86
C PRO A 192 -43.28 -1.99 12.62
N SER A 193 -42.39 -1.68 11.66
CA SER A 193 -42.74 -0.93 10.44
C SER A 193 -43.22 -1.82 9.30
N GLU A 194 -42.84 -3.12 9.28
CA GLU A 194 -43.12 -4.03 8.16
C GLU A 194 -43.46 -5.44 8.66
N GLN A 195 -44.68 -5.89 8.43
CA GLN A 195 -45.14 -7.21 8.86
C GLN A 195 -44.41 -8.35 8.12
N GLY A 196 -43.95 -9.36 8.87
CA GLY A 196 -43.19 -10.50 8.32
C GLY A 196 -41.72 -10.23 8.09
N ARG A 197 -41.18 -9.11 8.60
CA ARG A 197 -39.75 -8.79 8.60
C ARG A 197 -39.19 -8.73 10.02
N VAL A 198 -37.89 -8.97 10.12
CA VAL A 198 -37.18 -8.93 11.41
C VAL A 198 -35.92 -8.06 11.30
N ILE A 199 -35.65 -7.36 12.38
CA ILE A 199 -34.38 -6.71 12.65
C ILE A 199 -33.46 -7.75 13.29
N LEU A 200 -32.28 -7.94 12.71
CA LEU A 200 -31.26 -8.86 13.22
C LEU A 200 -30.20 -8.09 13.99
N ASP A 201 -30.11 -8.28 15.28
CA ASP A 201 -29.08 -7.72 16.14
C ASP A 201 -27.95 -8.74 16.28
N VAL A 202 -26.75 -8.37 15.83
CA VAL A 202 -25.52 -9.13 15.97
C VAL A 202 -24.76 -8.59 17.16
N ASN A 203 -24.91 -9.24 18.31
CA ASN A 203 -24.28 -8.83 19.57
C ASN A 203 -22.95 -9.57 19.72
N VAL A 204 -21.85 -8.83 19.76
CA VAL A 204 -20.48 -9.38 19.86
C VAL A 204 -19.89 -9.00 21.20
N ASP A 205 -19.66 -9.99 22.04
CA ASP A 205 -18.78 -9.86 23.23
C ASP A 205 -17.42 -10.43 22.88
N LYS A 206 -16.47 -9.53 22.61
CA LYS A 206 -15.11 -9.92 22.18
C LYS A 206 -14.27 -10.56 23.29
N LYS A 207 -14.64 -10.33 24.55
CA LYS A 207 -13.78 -10.66 25.68
C LYS A 207 -12.38 -10.04 25.51
N GLU A 208 -11.39 -10.49 26.23
CA GLU A 208 -10.03 -10.01 26.08
C GLU A 208 -9.24 -10.86 25.08
N LYS A 209 -8.15 -10.27 24.55
CA LYS A 209 -7.24 -11.02 23.68
C LYS A 209 -6.47 -12.04 24.48
N VAL A 210 -6.51 -13.28 24.01
CA VAL A 210 -5.71 -14.37 24.60
C VAL A 210 -4.26 -14.22 24.14
N LYS A 211 -3.34 -14.29 25.11
CA LYS A 211 -1.87 -14.17 24.90
C LYS A 211 -1.20 -15.51 25.23
N VAL A 212 -0.03 -15.70 24.66
CA VAL A 212 0.82 -16.85 25.01
C VAL A 212 1.61 -16.49 26.27
N ASN A 213 1.43 -17.24 27.34
CA ASN A 213 2.17 -17.11 28.60
C ASN A 213 3.52 -17.83 28.50
N SER A 214 3.51 -19.12 28.18
CA SER A 214 4.73 -19.92 28.02
C SER A 214 4.61 -20.91 26.84
N ILE A 215 5.76 -21.30 26.29
CA ILE A 215 5.88 -22.37 25.29
C ILE A 215 6.93 -23.35 25.81
N THR A 216 6.54 -24.57 26.05
CA THR A 216 7.42 -25.65 26.50
C THR A 216 7.57 -26.65 25.36
N VAL A 217 8.82 -26.97 25.03
CA VAL A 217 9.14 -27.98 24.01
C VAL A 217 9.94 -29.07 24.69
N GLU A 218 9.48 -30.31 24.56
CA GLU A 218 10.15 -31.48 25.10
C GLU A 218 10.66 -32.37 23.97
N GLY A 219 11.74 -33.12 24.23
CA GLY A 219 12.35 -33.99 23.24
C GLY A 219 13.38 -33.29 22.32
N ASN A 220 13.54 -31.99 22.41
CA ASN A 220 14.46 -31.19 21.60
C ASN A 220 15.92 -31.29 22.12
N LYS A 221 16.68 -32.27 21.62
CA LYS A 221 18.11 -32.44 21.91
C LYS A 221 19.01 -31.76 20.90
N ALA A 222 18.63 -31.82 19.63
CA ALA A 222 19.40 -31.26 18.52
C ALA A 222 19.23 -29.74 18.34
N LEU A 223 18.02 -29.22 18.57
CA LEU A 223 17.75 -27.81 18.49
C LEU A 223 17.63 -27.18 19.89
N THR A 224 18.39 -26.11 20.12
CA THR A 224 18.26 -25.34 21.35
C THR A 224 16.93 -24.56 21.39
N MET A 225 16.41 -24.27 22.59
CA MET A 225 15.21 -23.45 22.75
C MET A 225 15.33 -22.06 22.07
N LYS A 226 16.55 -21.53 21.96
CA LYS A 226 16.83 -20.27 21.25
C LYS A 226 16.64 -20.40 19.73
N GLN A 227 16.97 -21.56 19.16
CA GLN A 227 16.74 -21.84 17.72
C GLN A 227 15.27 -22.10 17.44
N ILE A 228 14.53 -22.64 18.39
CA ILE A 228 13.10 -22.91 18.27
C ILE A 228 12.30 -21.61 18.47
N LYS A 229 12.46 -20.90 19.59
CA LYS A 229 11.69 -19.70 19.94
C LYS A 229 12.19 -18.43 19.25
N GLY A 230 13.46 -18.41 18.84
CA GLY A 230 14.14 -17.24 18.30
C GLY A 230 14.65 -16.29 19.38
N SER A 231 15.29 -15.20 18.93
CA SER A 231 15.77 -14.10 19.75
C SER A 231 15.33 -12.76 19.14
N LEU A 232 15.62 -11.63 19.78
CA LEU A 232 15.35 -10.30 19.25
C LEU A 232 15.97 -10.06 17.85
N ILE A 233 17.10 -10.70 17.56
CA ILE A 233 17.89 -10.50 16.34
C ILE A 233 17.70 -11.67 15.36
N LYS A 234 17.52 -12.91 15.83
CA LYS A 234 17.36 -14.10 15.01
C LYS A 234 15.98 -14.70 15.17
N ASN A 235 15.27 -14.86 14.07
CA ASN A 235 13.99 -15.58 14.07
C ASN A 235 14.26 -17.07 14.33
N GLY A 236 13.49 -17.64 15.29
CA GLY A 236 13.43 -19.08 15.49
C GLY A 236 12.46 -19.75 14.51
N ALA A 237 12.17 -21.04 14.79
CA ALA A 237 11.10 -21.74 14.09
C ALA A 237 9.74 -21.04 14.30
N PHE A 238 9.45 -20.60 15.53
CA PHE A 238 8.23 -19.86 15.82
C PHE A 238 8.37 -18.39 15.40
N LYS A 239 7.75 -18.04 14.28
CA LYS A 239 7.78 -16.68 13.71
C LYS A 239 6.56 -15.85 14.07
N LYS A 240 5.43 -16.49 14.36
CA LYS A 240 4.12 -15.85 14.55
C LYS A 240 3.59 -15.98 15.99
N THR A 241 4.04 -16.99 16.74
CA THR A 241 3.61 -17.29 18.11
C THR A 241 4.77 -17.03 19.08
N HIS A 242 4.62 -16.10 20.02
CA HIS A 242 5.69 -15.68 20.92
C HIS A 242 5.20 -15.57 22.37
N GLU A 243 6.07 -15.95 23.31
CA GLU A 243 5.84 -15.82 24.75
C GLU A 243 5.87 -14.36 25.25
N LYS A 244 5.32 -14.17 26.44
CA LYS A 244 5.41 -12.95 27.23
C LYS A 244 6.88 -12.69 27.66
N GLY A 245 7.55 -11.66 27.17
CA GLY A 245 8.93 -11.29 27.53
C GLY A 245 9.10 -9.80 27.75
N LEU A 246 10.01 -9.38 28.66
CA LEU A 246 10.13 -7.98 29.11
C LEU A 246 10.52 -7.00 27.98
N LEU A 247 11.46 -7.38 27.09
CA LEU A 247 11.97 -6.55 26.00
C LEU A 247 11.34 -6.89 24.63
N SER A 248 10.92 -8.14 24.43
CA SER A 248 10.28 -8.57 23.18
C SER A 248 8.86 -8.01 23.01
N SER A 249 8.29 -7.47 24.09
CA SER A 249 6.90 -7.00 24.15
C SER A 249 6.61 -5.78 23.27
N TRP A 250 7.60 -5.00 22.90
CA TRP A 250 7.44 -3.81 22.10
C TRP A 250 7.38 -4.10 20.59
N PHE A 251 7.99 -5.21 20.17
CA PHE A 251 8.19 -5.49 18.74
C PHE A 251 7.49 -6.76 18.22
N ARG A 252 6.94 -7.63 19.10
CA ARG A 252 6.32 -8.90 18.71
C ARG A 252 4.92 -9.05 19.28
N SER A 253 3.98 -9.50 18.43
CA SER A 253 2.61 -9.79 18.86
C SER A 253 2.59 -11.05 19.73
N LYS A 254 2.02 -10.95 20.93
CA LYS A 254 1.89 -12.03 21.91
C LYS A 254 0.54 -12.74 21.84
N LYS A 255 -0.37 -12.32 20.96
CA LYS A 255 -1.69 -12.92 20.86
C LYS A 255 -1.59 -14.34 20.31
N PHE A 256 -2.33 -15.24 20.92
CA PHE A 256 -2.51 -16.58 20.42
C PHE A 256 -3.52 -16.56 19.26
N VAL A 257 -3.15 -17.13 18.12
CA VAL A 257 -4.01 -17.34 16.95
C VAL A 257 -3.74 -18.77 16.47
N GLU A 258 -4.78 -19.59 16.44
CA GLU A 258 -4.64 -21.03 16.22
C GLU A 258 -4.06 -21.36 14.82
N GLU A 259 -4.49 -20.65 13.78
CA GLU A 259 -3.96 -20.83 12.43
C GLU A 259 -2.45 -20.49 12.34
N LYS A 260 -2.02 -19.44 13.05
CA LYS A 260 -0.61 -19.06 13.15
C LYS A 260 0.22 -20.07 13.94
N TRP A 261 -0.38 -20.68 14.93
CA TRP A 261 0.25 -21.75 15.70
C TRP A 261 0.45 -23.00 14.85
N LYS A 262 -0.54 -23.36 14.03
CA LYS A 262 -0.42 -24.45 13.06
C LYS A 262 0.75 -24.22 12.09
N GLU A 263 0.84 -23.02 11.51
CA GLU A 263 1.97 -22.65 10.65
C GLU A 263 3.34 -22.73 11.38
N ASP A 264 3.40 -22.34 12.65
CA ASP A 264 4.64 -22.39 13.43
C ASP A 264 5.04 -23.84 13.78
N LYS A 265 4.06 -24.76 13.93
CA LYS A 265 4.34 -26.22 14.05
C LYS A 265 4.97 -26.76 12.78
N ASP A 266 4.42 -26.44 11.61
CA ASP A 266 4.96 -26.87 10.32
C ASP A 266 6.40 -26.33 10.12
N ARG A 267 6.63 -25.07 10.53
CA ARG A 267 7.97 -24.47 10.51
C ARG A 267 8.96 -25.13 11.49
N LEU A 268 8.48 -25.64 12.60
CA LEU A 268 9.33 -26.38 13.53
C LEU A 268 9.88 -27.64 12.87
N ILE A 269 9.02 -28.40 12.19
CA ILE A 269 9.46 -29.58 11.44
C ILE A 269 10.39 -29.20 10.28
N THR A 270 10.02 -28.17 9.51
CA THR A 270 10.90 -27.61 8.48
C THR A 270 12.29 -27.25 9.04
N LYS A 271 12.32 -26.69 10.26
CA LYS A 271 13.58 -26.34 10.91
C LYS A 271 14.42 -27.55 11.29
N TYR A 272 13.81 -28.63 11.71
CA TYR A 272 14.51 -29.91 11.92
C TYR A 272 15.06 -30.47 10.61
N ASN A 273 14.28 -30.41 9.53
CA ASN A 273 14.70 -30.85 8.20
C ASN A 273 15.91 -30.06 7.67
N GLU A 274 15.98 -28.73 7.97
CA GLU A 274 17.17 -27.90 7.66
C GLU A 274 18.48 -28.43 8.34
N TYR A 275 18.35 -29.12 9.46
CA TYR A 275 19.48 -29.69 10.20
C TYR A 275 19.73 -31.18 9.91
N GLY A 276 18.96 -31.73 8.95
CA GLY A 276 19.09 -33.13 8.51
C GLY A 276 18.26 -34.15 9.30
N TYR A 277 17.38 -33.68 10.19
CA TYR A 277 16.48 -34.57 10.95
C TYR A 277 15.19 -34.80 10.13
N ARG A 278 15.30 -35.62 9.11
CA ARG A 278 14.25 -35.95 8.13
C ARG A 278 12.98 -36.54 8.77
N ASP A 279 13.13 -37.40 9.76
CA ASP A 279 12.02 -38.12 10.41
C ASP A 279 11.45 -37.37 11.61
N ALA A 280 11.85 -36.09 11.81
CA ALA A 280 11.36 -35.30 12.92
C ALA A 280 9.84 -35.09 12.82
N ARG A 281 9.15 -35.37 13.95
CA ARG A 281 7.71 -35.23 14.04
C ARG A 281 7.25 -34.69 15.38
N ILE A 282 6.11 -34.05 15.39
CA ILE A 282 5.42 -33.64 16.61
C ILE A 282 4.55 -34.84 17.05
N VAL A 283 4.84 -35.40 18.22
CA VAL A 283 4.12 -36.54 18.79
C VAL A 283 2.85 -36.08 19.49
N ALA A 284 2.94 -34.97 20.22
CA ALA A 284 1.80 -34.38 20.92
C ALA A 284 1.95 -32.87 20.99
N ASP A 285 0.84 -32.17 20.91
CA ASP A 285 0.75 -30.73 21.22
C ASP A 285 -0.54 -30.44 21.99
N SER A 286 -0.45 -29.51 22.91
CA SER A 286 -1.61 -29.07 23.69
C SER A 286 -1.50 -27.57 24.00
N VAL A 287 -2.66 -26.93 23.99
CA VAL A 287 -2.82 -25.51 24.36
C VAL A 287 -3.77 -25.45 25.55
N VAL A 288 -3.23 -25.18 26.72
CA VAL A 288 -3.94 -25.22 28.00
C VAL A 288 -4.19 -23.80 28.48
N PRO A 289 -5.41 -23.43 28.89
CA PRO A 289 -5.65 -22.14 29.53
C PRO A 289 -4.80 -21.99 30.79
N HIS A 290 -4.05 -20.89 30.86
CA HIS A 290 -3.31 -20.51 32.08
C HIS A 290 -4.19 -19.65 32.97
N ASP A 291 -4.87 -18.68 32.35
CA ASP A 291 -5.88 -17.82 32.95
C ASP A 291 -6.89 -17.39 31.84
N ASP A 292 -7.87 -16.54 32.20
CA ASP A 292 -8.90 -16.04 31.24
C ASP A 292 -8.30 -15.27 30.05
N ARG A 293 -7.03 -14.87 30.11
CA ARG A 293 -6.34 -13.99 29.17
C ARG A 293 -5.09 -14.59 28.54
N SER A 294 -4.69 -15.78 28.99
CA SER A 294 -3.45 -16.41 28.52
C SER A 294 -3.53 -17.93 28.45
N VAL A 295 -2.66 -18.50 27.61
CA VAL A 295 -2.52 -19.93 27.40
C VAL A 295 -1.07 -20.36 27.52
N ASP A 296 -0.86 -21.57 28.01
CA ASP A 296 0.41 -22.29 27.99
C ASP A 296 0.38 -23.32 26.86
N ILE A 297 1.47 -23.39 26.10
CA ILE A 297 1.62 -24.28 24.97
C ILE A 297 2.66 -25.34 25.29
N TYR A 298 2.30 -26.59 25.14
CA TYR A 298 3.18 -27.75 25.32
C TYR A 298 3.30 -28.49 23.99
N ILE A 299 4.52 -28.85 23.65
CA ILE A 299 4.81 -29.58 22.43
C ILE A 299 5.85 -30.67 22.72
N GLN A 300 5.60 -31.87 22.23
CA GLN A 300 6.51 -32.99 22.34
C GLN A 300 7.01 -33.36 20.95
N VAL A 301 8.34 -33.36 20.77
CA VAL A 301 8.99 -33.62 19.49
C VAL A 301 9.80 -34.93 19.59
N GLU A 302 9.69 -35.70 18.56
CA GLU A 302 10.57 -36.85 18.30
C GLU A 302 11.47 -36.46 17.13
N GLU A 303 12.78 -36.30 17.37
CA GLU A 303 13.71 -35.74 16.38
C GLU A 303 14.14 -36.79 15.31
N GLY A 304 14.15 -38.08 15.67
CA GLY A 304 14.73 -39.10 14.82
C GLY A 304 16.27 -39.03 14.78
N GLN A 305 16.86 -39.66 13.76
CA GLN A 305 18.30 -39.59 13.52
C GLN A 305 18.64 -38.49 12.47
N LYS A 306 19.90 -38.06 12.47
CA LYS A 306 20.42 -37.10 11.51
C LYS A 306 20.89 -37.85 10.25
N TYR A 307 20.48 -37.34 9.08
CA TYR A 307 20.81 -37.94 7.79
C TYR A 307 21.81 -37.10 7.00
N TYR A 308 22.61 -37.80 6.17
CA TYR A 308 23.63 -37.24 5.27
C TYR A 308 23.40 -37.71 3.85
N VAL A 309 23.82 -36.92 2.88
CA VAL A 309 23.75 -37.28 1.45
C VAL A 309 24.88 -38.26 1.13
N ARG A 310 24.54 -39.43 0.67
CA ARG A 310 25.52 -40.44 0.25
C ARG A 310 25.83 -40.39 -1.23
N ASN A 311 24.80 -40.27 -2.06
CA ASN A 311 24.96 -40.14 -3.52
C ASN A 311 23.85 -39.26 -4.10
N ILE A 312 24.13 -38.62 -5.25
CA ILE A 312 23.16 -37.81 -6.03
C ILE A 312 23.32 -38.21 -7.49
N ASP A 313 22.32 -38.94 -8.00
CA ASP A 313 22.28 -39.37 -9.39
C ASP A 313 21.27 -38.53 -10.19
N TRP A 314 21.60 -38.19 -11.43
CA TRP A 314 20.77 -37.42 -12.32
C TRP A 314 20.28 -38.27 -13.46
N VAL A 315 18.97 -38.24 -13.71
CA VAL A 315 18.31 -39.07 -14.74
C VAL A 315 17.38 -38.19 -15.57
N GLY A 316 17.53 -38.27 -16.90
CA GLY A 316 16.63 -37.58 -17.84
C GLY A 316 17.10 -36.19 -18.27
N ASN A 317 18.27 -35.73 -17.83
CA ASN A 317 18.83 -34.41 -18.22
C ASN A 317 19.58 -34.56 -19.56
N THR A 318 18.98 -34.02 -20.64
CA THR A 318 19.57 -34.00 -21.99
C THR A 318 19.99 -32.60 -22.43
N ILE A 319 19.40 -31.57 -21.87
CA ILE A 319 19.59 -30.16 -22.22
C ILE A 319 20.79 -29.55 -21.45
N TYR A 320 20.87 -29.83 -20.17
CA TYR A 320 21.95 -29.36 -19.31
C TYR A 320 22.79 -30.52 -18.81
N THR A 321 24.12 -30.31 -18.74
CA THR A 321 25.03 -31.36 -18.25
C THR A 321 24.84 -31.62 -16.76
N THR A 322 25.13 -32.84 -16.33
CA THR A 322 25.08 -33.24 -14.92
C THR A 322 25.95 -32.35 -14.04
N GLU A 323 27.12 -31.95 -14.51
CA GLU A 323 28.05 -31.06 -13.78
C GLU A 323 27.41 -29.69 -13.52
N MET A 324 26.77 -29.12 -14.54
CA MET A 324 26.10 -27.80 -14.42
C MET A 324 24.92 -27.87 -13.44
N LEU A 325 24.11 -28.91 -13.51
CA LEU A 325 22.99 -29.12 -12.61
C LEU A 325 23.44 -29.37 -11.18
N GLN A 326 24.52 -30.14 -11.01
CA GLN A 326 25.13 -30.42 -9.72
C GLN A 326 25.72 -29.14 -9.07
N GLU A 327 26.35 -28.28 -9.86
CA GLU A 327 26.85 -26.98 -9.39
C GLU A 327 25.69 -26.07 -8.96
N ALA A 328 24.61 -26.05 -9.76
CA ALA A 328 23.41 -25.27 -9.44
C ALA A 328 22.70 -25.79 -8.19
N LEU A 329 22.73 -27.10 -7.92
CA LEU A 329 22.13 -27.72 -6.74
C LEU A 329 22.79 -27.30 -5.44
N ARG A 330 24.10 -27.06 -5.45
CA ARG A 330 24.90 -26.67 -4.26
C ARG A 330 24.79 -27.64 -3.09
N MET A 331 24.60 -28.92 -3.35
CA MET A 331 24.59 -30.01 -2.38
C MET A 331 25.52 -31.13 -2.87
N LYS A 332 26.35 -31.65 -2.00
CA LYS A 332 27.39 -32.65 -2.33
C LYS A 332 27.30 -33.87 -1.46
N LYS A 333 27.94 -35.00 -1.89
CA LYS A 333 28.14 -36.16 -1.09
C LYS A 333 28.81 -35.81 0.23
N GLY A 334 28.27 -36.32 1.35
CA GLY A 334 28.71 -36.03 2.71
C GLY A 334 28.08 -34.85 3.38
N ASP A 335 27.33 -33.99 2.64
CA ASP A 335 26.58 -32.88 3.21
C ASP A 335 25.42 -33.38 4.06
N VAL A 336 25.00 -32.55 5.02
CA VAL A 336 23.78 -32.80 5.78
C VAL A 336 22.59 -32.82 4.83
N TYR A 337 21.71 -33.82 4.95
CA TYR A 337 20.52 -33.90 4.12
C TYR A 337 19.49 -32.85 4.52
N ASP A 338 19.65 -31.64 3.98
CA ASP A 338 18.76 -30.51 4.18
C ASP A 338 17.68 -30.48 3.07
N GLN A 339 16.51 -31.06 3.38
CA GLN A 339 15.36 -31.07 2.44
C GLN A 339 14.87 -29.69 2.07
N THR A 340 14.96 -28.74 3.00
CA THR A 340 14.55 -27.35 2.75
C THR A 340 15.48 -26.68 1.75
N HIS A 341 16.79 -26.86 1.92
CA HIS A 341 17.80 -26.36 0.98
C HIS A 341 17.60 -27.00 -0.41
N LEU A 342 17.43 -28.33 -0.45
CA LEU A 342 17.17 -29.07 -1.68
C LEU A 342 15.97 -28.48 -2.46
N MET A 343 14.82 -28.28 -1.82
CA MET A 343 13.64 -27.74 -2.48
C MET A 343 13.83 -26.28 -2.94
N LYS A 344 14.52 -25.46 -2.16
CA LYS A 344 14.87 -24.09 -2.57
C LYS A 344 15.74 -24.08 -3.82
N ARG A 345 16.76 -24.93 -3.88
CA ARG A 345 17.65 -25.03 -5.04
C ARG A 345 16.95 -25.59 -6.29
N ILE A 346 15.87 -26.37 -6.09
CA ILE A 346 15.06 -26.87 -7.21
C ILE A 346 14.09 -25.80 -7.73
N LYS A 347 13.39 -25.04 -6.84
CA LYS A 347 12.21 -24.24 -7.22
C LYS A 347 12.23 -22.76 -6.80
N ASP A 348 12.73 -22.44 -5.58
CA ASP A 348 12.39 -21.17 -4.93
C ASP A 348 13.46 -20.09 -5.11
N ASP A 349 14.72 -20.44 -5.20
CA ASP A 349 15.81 -19.48 -5.33
C ASP A 349 15.81 -18.83 -6.72
N ASP A 350 16.28 -17.58 -6.82
CA ASP A 350 16.35 -16.85 -8.09
C ASP A 350 17.22 -17.58 -9.13
N ASP A 351 18.26 -18.30 -8.67
CA ASP A 351 19.14 -19.15 -9.47
C ASP A 351 18.84 -20.64 -9.30
N ALA A 352 17.59 -20.99 -8.95
CA ALA A 352 17.13 -22.36 -8.86
C ALA A 352 17.23 -23.10 -10.20
N ILE A 353 17.43 -24.42 -10.14
CA ILE A 353 17.51 -25.28 -11.33
C ILE A 353 16.29 -25.12 -12.23
N GLY A 354 15.08 -25.07 -11.64
CA GLY A 354 13.85 -24.83 -12.40
C GLY A 354 13.86 -23.56 -13.22
N ASN A 355 14.52 -22.49 -12.74
CA ASN A 355 14.62 -21.23 -13.46
C ASN A 355 15.51 -21.30 -14.69
N LEU A 356 16.51 -22.21 -14.72
CA LEU A 356 17.31 -22.48 -15.94
C LEU A 356 16.40 -22.99 -17.07
N TYR A 357 15.51 -23.93 -16.75
CA TYR A 357 14.56 -24.49 -17.71
C TYR A 357 13.46 -23.50 -18.09
N TYR A 358 12.78 -22.88 -17.09
CA TYR A 358 11.68 -21.96 -17.33
C TYR A 358 12.10 -20.70 -18.10
N ASN A 359 13.34 -20.23 -17.94
CA ASN A 359 13.82 -19.06 -18.68
C ASN A 359 14.19 -19.37 -20.13
N ASN A 360 14.33 -20.66 -20.48
CA ASN A 360 14.64 -21.16 -21.81
C ASN A 360 13.44 -21.89 -22.45
N GLY A 361 12.22 -21.59 -22.01
CA GLY A 361 10.98 -22.06 -22.64
C GLY A 361 10.47 -23.42 -22.18
N TYR A 362 11.18 -24.14 -21.33
CA TYR A 362 10.75 -25.45 -20.87
C TYR A 362 9.69 -25.34 -19.77
N LEU A 363 8.50 -24.87 -20.14
CA LEU A 363 7.38 -24.70 -19.21
C LEU A 363 6.87 -26.02 -18.65
N PHE A 364 6.94 -27.10 -19.44
CA PHE A 364 6.47 -28.43 -19.07
C PHE A 364 7.52 -29.27 -18.31
N TYR A 365 8.66 -28.67 -18.00
CA TYR A 365 9.72 -29.27 -17.21
C TYR A 365 9.25 -29.68 -15.82
N ASN A 366 9.65 -30.87 -15.40
CA ASN A 366 9.43 -31.35 -14.05
C ASN A 366 10.72 -31.96 -13.48
N LEU A 367 11.07 -31.65 -12.24
CA LEU A 367 12.18 -32.24 -11.50
C LEU A 367 11.64 -32.76 -10.17
N THR A 368 11.74 -34.06 -9.99
CA THR A 368 11.33 -34.74 -8.77
C THR A 368 12.54 -35.39 -8.10
N PRO A 369 12.96 -34.92 -6.90
CA PRO A 369 13.96 -35.63 -6.12
C PRO A 369 13.34 -36.88 -5.48
N VAL A 370 13.96 -38.03 -5.68
CA VAL A 370 13.51 -39.34 -5.14
C VAL A 370 14.60 -39.89 -4.23
N GLU A 371 14.21 -40.25 -3.02
CA GLU A 371 15.07 -41.00 -2.11
C GLU A 371 15.03 -42.50 -2.50
N VAL A 372 16.05 -42.97 -3.20
CA VAL A 372 16.06 -44.34 -3.74
C VAL A 372 16.54 -45.40 -2.75
N ASN A 373 17.39 -44.99 -1.81
CA ASN A 373 17.94 -45.92 -0.82
C ASN A 373 18.37 -45.17 0.46
N ILE A 374 18.21 -45.83 1.59
CA ILE A 374 18.64 -45.34 2.90
C ILE A 374 19.48 -46.44 3.57
N VAL A 375 20.76 -46.11 3.80
CA VAL A 375 21.69 -47.04 4.44
C VAL A 375 22.22 -46.41 5.73
N GLY A 376 21.72 -46.88 6.86
CA GLY A 376 22.06 -46.29 8.17
C GLY A 376 21.56 -44.85 8.28
N ASP A 377 22.50 -43.91 8.38
CA ASP A 377 22.26 -42.46 8.45
C ASP A 377 22.44 -41.75 7.10
N SER A 378 22.49 -42.45 6.00
CA SER A 378 22.87 -41.91 4.71
C SER A 378 21.80 -42.16 3.64
N VAL A 379 21.49 -41.15 2.83
CA VAL A 379 20.44 -41.16 1.81
C VAL A 379 21.04 -41.07 0.42
N ASP A 380 20.58 -41.92 -0.50
CA ASP A 380 20.84 -41.80 -1.94
C ASP A 380 19.68 -41.07 -2.60
N LEU A 381 20.00 -40.01 -3.33
CA LEU A 381 19.04 -39.18 -4.07
C LEU A 381 19.15 -39.45 -5.56
N GLU A 382 18.02 -39.67 -6.21
CA GLU A 382 17.90 -39.65 -7.66
C GLU A 382 17.07 -38.46 -8.11
N MET A 383 17.71 -37.57 -8.89
CA MET A 383 17.10 -36.38 -9.43
C MET A 383 16.48 -36.69 -10.78
N ARG A 384 15.18 -37.02 -10.80
CA ARG A 384 14.43 -37.37 -12.02
C ARG A 384 13.93 -36.17 -12.73
N ILE A 385 14.41 -35.95 -13.97
CA ILE A 385 14.05 -34.84 -14.81
C ILE A 385 13.23 -35.28 -16.00
N GLU A 386 12.12 -34.61 -16.22
CA GLU A 386 11.32 -34.71 -17.43
C GLU A 386 11.38 -33.32 -18.10
N GLU A 387 12.19 -33.20 -19.16
CA GLU A 387 12.47 -31.89 -19.79
C GLU A 387 11.34 -31.41 -20.68
N ASN A 388 10.67 -32.35 -21.36
CA ASN A 388 9.60 -32.12 -22.31
C ASN A 388 9.96 -31.10 -23.40
N GLN A 389 8.98 -30.61 -24.17
CA GLN A 389 9.19 -29.66 -25.25
C GLN A 389 9.16 -28.19 -24.75
N GLN A 390 9.71 -27.29 -25.53
CA GLN A 390 9.64 -25.87 -25.29
C GLN A 390 8.23 -25.34 -25.57
N ALA A 391 7.78 -24.34 -24.79
CA ALA A 391 6.52 -23.65 -24.95
C ALA A 391 6.71 -22.27 -25.54
N TYR A 392 5.87 -21.90 -26.52
CA TYR A 392 5.79 -20.58 -27.11
C TYR A 392 4.51 -19.87 -26.66
N ILE A 393 4.57 -18.57 -26.48
CA ILE A 393 3.41 -17.75 -26.15
C ILE A 393 2.46 -17.75 -27.34
N ASN A 394 1.24 -18.28 -27.21
CA ASN A 394 0.22 -18.25 -28.25
C ASN A 394 -0.57 -16.93 -28.19
N ARG A 395 -1.20 -16.65 -27.05
CA ARG A 395 -2.00 -15.45 -26.86
C ARG A 395 -1.69 -14.78 -25.51
N VAL A 396 -1.86 -13.44 -25.48
CA VAL A 396 -1.84 -12.67 -24.26
C VAL A 396 -3.17 -11.94 -24.13
N ILE A 397 -3.92 -12.27 -23.09
CA ILE A 397 -5.23 -11.72 -22.77
C ILE A 397 -5.08 -10.81 -21.56
N ILE A 398 -5.68 -9.61 -21.61
CA ILE A 398 -5.66 -8.62 -20.53
C ILE A 398 -7.11 -8.29 -20.17
N THR A 399 -7.43 -8.41 -18.89
CA THR A 399 -8.76 -8.10 -18.33
C THR A 399 -8.64 -7.12 -17.16
N GLY A 400 -9.72 -6.41 -16.85
CA GLY A 400 -9.76 -5.48 -15.72
C GLY A 400 -9.02 -4.15 -15.95
N ASN A 401 -8.75 -3.79 -17.18
CA ASN A 401 -8.08 -2.52 -17.54
C ASN A 401 -9.07 -1.39 -17.90
N ASP A 402 -10.27 -1.36 -17.31
CA ASP A 402 -11.38 -0.46 -17.66
C ASP A 402 -11.04 1.04 -17.67
N ARG A 403 -10.00 1.44 -16.95
CA ARG A 403 -9.57 2.84 -16.82
C ARG A 403 -8.36 3.20 -17.66
N VAL A 404 -7.70 2.21 -18.24
CA VAL A 404 -6.47 2.33 -19.03
C VAL A 404 -6.65 1.61 -20.34
N TYR A 405 -6.27 2.20 -21.44
CA TYR A 405 -6.33 1.53 -22.74
C TYR A 405 -5.42 0.28 -22.73
N GLU A 406 -5.90 -0.80 -23.34
CA GLU A 406 -5.18 -2.08 -23.38
C GLU A 406 -3.75 -1.93 -23.93
N GLU A 407 -3.57 -1.09 -24.93
CA GLU A 407 -2.26 -0.80 -25.52
C GLU A 407 -1.24 -0.31 -24.49
N VAL A 408 -1.69 0.47 -23.50
CA VAL A 408 -0.83 1.00 -22.43
C VAL A 408 -0.25 -0.11 -21.56
N VAL A 409 -1.02 -1.17 -21.30
CA VAL A 409 -0.55 -2.35 -20.57
C VAL A 409 0.29 -3.24 -21.48
N ARG A 410 -0.23 -3.55 -22.66
CA ARG A 410 0.37 -4.50 -23.61
C ARG A 410 1.78 -4.11 -24.04
N ARG A 411 2.07 -2.81 -24.19
CA ARG A 411 3.41 -2.32 -24.58
C ARG A 411 4.48 -2.52 -23.50
N GLU A 412 4.09 -2.69 -22.24
CA GLU A 412 5.03 -2.97 -21.13
C GLU A 412 5.32 -4.46 -20.95
N LEU A 413 4.54 -5.34 -21.59
CA LEU A 413 4.75 -6.78 -21.51
C LEU A 413 6.01 -7.21 -22.26
N ARG A 414 6.77 -8.12 -21.64
CA ARG A 414 8.00 -8.70 -22.20
C ARG A 414 7.74 -10.05 -22.86
N ASN A 415 6.64 -10.71 -22.53
CA ASN A 415 6.20 -11.94 -23.15
C ASN A 415 5.16 -11.59 -24.22
N LYS A 416 5.51 -11.73 -25.48
CA LYS A 416 4.65 -11.41 -26.63
C LYS A 416 4.23 -12.69 -27.35
N PRO A 417 3.09 -12.69 -28.04
CA PRO A 417 2.73 -13.79 -28.90
C PRO A 417 3.84 -14.14 -29.90
N GLY A 418 4.21 -15.42 -30.00
CA GLY A 418 5.32 -15.93 -30.80
C GLY A 418 6.68 -15.99 -30.09
N ASP A 419 6.84 -15.34 -28.95
CA ASP A 419 8.08 -15.43 -28.18
C ASP A 419 8.15 -16.78 -27.45
N LEU A 420 9.37 -17.24 -27.21
CA LEU A 420 9.62 -18.38 -26.31
C LEU A 420 9.25 -18.00 -24.87
N PHE A 421 8.57 -18.90 -24.16
CA PHE A 421 8.21 -18.64 -22.76
C PHE A 421 9.46 -18.37 -21.89
N SER A 422 9.39 -17.38 -21.04
CA SER A 422 10.44 -17.07 -20.07
C SER A 422 9.83 -16.55 -18.77
N LYS A 423 10.12 -17.26 -17.67
CA LYS A 423 9.69 -16.85 -16.33
C LYS A 423 10.27 -15.49 -15.92
N LYS A 424 11.52 -15.24 -16.24
CA LYS A 424 12.18 -13.95 -15.99
C LYS A 424 11.48 -12.80 -16.73
N ALA A 425 11.06 -13.03 -17.99
CA ALA A 425 10.30 -12.05 -18.75
C ALA A 425 8.90 -11.82 -18.15
N LEU A 426 8.26 -12.87 -17.64
CA LEU A 426 6.96 -12.80 -16.96
C LEU A 426 7.05 -11.98 -15.67
N GLU A 427 8.02 -12.28 -14.82
CA GLU A 427 8.27 -11.53 -13.58
C GLU A 427 8.63 -10.06 -13.87
N ARG A 428 9.34 -9.81 -14.97
CA ARG A 428 9.63 -8.46 -15.41
C ARG A 428 8.36 -7.74 -15.85
N SER A 429 7.50 -8.39 -16.61
CA SER A 429 6.19 -7.85 -17.02
C SER A 429 5.32 -7.51 -15.80
N TYR A 430 5.28 -8.40 -14.80
CA TYR A 430 4.57 -8.14 -13.54
C TYR A 430 5.10 -6.86 -12.85
N ARG A 431 6.42 -6.73 -12.73
CA ARG A 431 7.04 -5.54 -12.11
C ARG A 431 6.77 -4.26 -12.89
N GLU A 432 6.80 -4.32 -14.22
CA GLU A 432 6.47 -3.15 -15.07
C GLU A 432 5.01 -2.73 -14.87
N ILE A 433 4.05 -3.67 -14.91
CA ILE A 433 2.63 -3.38 -14.66
C ILE A 433 2.42 -2.79 -13.26
N ALA A 434 3.04 -3.40 -12.23
CA ALA A 434 2.94 -2.92 -10.86
C ALA A 434 3.55 -1.50 -10.69
N SER A 435 4.65 -1.21 -11.39
CA SER A 435 5.34 0.08 -11.34
C SER A 435 4.59 1.21 -12.05
N MET A 436 3.69 0.89 -12.98
CA MET A 436 2.83 1.90 -13.64
C MET A 436 1.96 2.65 -12.63
N GLY A 437 1.63 2.03 -11.49
CA GLY A 437 0.78 2.63 -10.45
C GLY A 437 -0.70 2.73 -10.81
N HIS A 438 -1.14 2.21 -11.95
CA HIS A 438 -2.53 2.22 -12.40
C HIS A 438 -3.36 1.07 -11.82
N PHE A 439 -2.68 0.04 -11.34
CA PHE A 439 -3.27 -1.18 -10.81
C PHE A 439 -2.83 -1.43 -9.38
N ASP A 440 -3.64 -2.18 -8.63
CA ASP A 440 -3.28 -2.61 -7.28
C ASP A 440 -2.25 -3.76 -7.36
N PRO A 441 -1.00 -3.56 -6.93
CA PRO A 441 0.04 -4.58 -7.05
C PRO A 441 -0.30 -5.91 -6.38
N GLU A 442 -1.11 -5.89 -5.31
CA GLU A 442 -1.50 -7.12 -4.60
C GLU A 442 -2.64 -7.87 -5.27
N ALA A 443 -3.40 -7.17 -6.11
CA ALA A 443 -4.52 -7.73 -6.84
C ALA A 443 -4.17 -8.09 -8.30
N ILE A 444 -2.94 -7.81 -8.76
CA ILE A 444 -2.47 -8.26 -10.08
C ILE A 444 -2.33 -9.78 -10.03
N LYS A 445 -3.05 -10.46 -10.90
CA LYS A 445 -2.94 -11.91 -11.09
C LYS A 445 -2.58 -12.22 -12.53
N TYR A 446 -1.89 -13.31 -12.71
CA TYR A 446 -1.70 -13.89 -14.03
C TYR A 446 -1.99 -15.39 -13.97
N ASP A 447 -2.51 -15.92 -15.04
CA ASP A 447 -2.76 -17.34 -15.22
C ASP A 447 -2.08 -17.83 -16.49
N LEU A 448 -1.45 -19.00 -16.40
CA LEU A 448 -0.82 -19.70 -17.50
C LEU A 448 -1.73 -20.85 -17.90
N LYS A 449 -2.20 -20.85 -19.16
CA LYS A 449 -2.97 -21.97 -19.71
C LYS A 449 -2.08 -22.72 -20.70
N PRO A 450 -1.32 -23.71 -20.21
CA PRO A 450 -0.41 -24.48 -21.03
C PRO A 450 -1.18 -25.46 -21.92
N ASP A 451 -0.70 -25.61 -23.14
CA ASP A 451 -1.15 -26.59 -24.13
C ASP A 451 0.07 -27.47 -24.49
N PRO A 452 0.25 -28.61 -23.78
CA PRO A 452 1.37 -29.49 -24.02
C PRO A 452 1.38 -30.12 -25.43
N ASP A 453 0.19 -30.37 -26.03
CA ASP A 453 0.08 -31.04 -27.30
C ASP A 453 0.62 -30.15 -28.46
N ASN A 454 0.41 -28.86 -28.37
CA ASN A 454 0.86 -27.87 -29.37
C ASN A 454 2.18 -27.17 -28.97
N GLY A 455 2.72 -27.41 -27.78
CA GLY A 455 3.91 -26.70 -27.28
C GLY A 455 3.67 -25.20 -27.11
N THR A 456 2.47 -24.81 -26.67
CA THR A 456 2.10 -23.40 -26.52
C THR A 456 1.53 -23.10 -25.13
N VAL A 457 1.47 -21.80 -24.81
CA VAL A 457 0.86 -21.30 -23.56
C VAL A 457 0.10 -20.00 -23.83
N ASP A 458 -1.14 -19.93 -23.35
CA ASP A 458 -1.89 -18.68 -23.28
C ASP A 458 -1.61 -18.02 -21.93
N LEU A 459 -1.35 -16.71 -21.96
CA LEU A 459 -1.07 -15.89 -20.77
C LEU A 459 -2.24 -14.95 -20.53
N GLU A 460 -2.91 -15.09 -19.40
CA GLU A 460 -4.02 -14.23 -18.99
C GLU A 460 -3.59 -13.34 -17.84
N TRP A 461 -3.78 -12.02 -17.98
CA TRP A 461 -3.58 -11.02 -16.93
C TRP A 461 -4.93 -10.53 -16.44
N ASP A 462 -5.18 -10.66 -15.12
CA ASP A 462 -6.34 -10.09 -14.45
C ASP A 462 -5.88 -8.92 -13.56
N LEU A 463 -6.30 -7.71 -13.94
CA LEU A 463 -5.83 -6.46 -13.37
C LEU A 463 -6.96 -5.79 -12.60
N THR A 464 -6.67 -5.28 -11.42
CA THR A 464 -7.61 -4.48 -10.62
C THR A 464 -7.20 -3.02 -10.66
N PRO A 465 -8.02 -2.12 -11.26
CA PRO A 465 -7.67 -0.71 -11.38
C PRO A 465 -7.58 -0.02 -10.01
N LYS A 466 -6.55 0.78 -9.82
CA LYS A 466 -6.36 1.64 -8.66
C LYS A 466 -6.34 3.10 -9.06
N SER A 467 -6.96 3.96 -8.26
CA SER A 467 -6.81 5.40 -8.46
C SER A 467 -5.44 5.83 -7.96
N ASN A 468 -4.65 6.41 -8.85
CA ASN A 468 -3.33 6.96 -8.56
C ASN A 468 -3.24 8.48 -8.76
N ASP A 469 -4.38 9.14 -8.89
CA ASP A 469 -4.45 10.60 -8.81
C ASP A 469 -4.11 11.03 -7.38
N GLN A 470 -3.20 11.99 -7.25
CA GLN A 470 -2.66 12.40 -5.97
C GLN A 470 -2.91 13.88 -5.74
N VAL A 471 -3.27 14.20 -4.51
CA VAL A 471 -3.23 15.56 -3.99
C VAL A 471 -2.02 15.64 -3.07
N GLU A 472 -1.03 16.43 -3.46
CA GLU A 472 0.19 16.63 -2.68
C GLU A 472 0.00 17.83 -1.76
N PHE A 473 0.18 17.62 -0.46
CA PHE A 473 0.30 18.70 0.50
C PHE A 473 1.68 18.63 1.13
N SER A 474 2.37 19.76 1.17
CA SER A 474 3.56 19.88 1.99
C SER A 474 3.59 21.20 2.74
N LEU A 475 4.05 21.14 3.97
CA LEU A 475 4.28 22.30 4.83
C LEU A 475 5.73 22.24 5.28
N GLY A 476 6.43 23.33 5.17
CA GLY A 476 7.79 23.48 5.65
C GLY A 476 7.97 24.77 6.44
N TYR A 477 8.98 24.79 7.27
CA TYR A 477 9.38 25.98 8.02
C TYR A 477 10.83 26.32 7.70
N GLY A 478 11.08 27.51 7.20
CA GLY A 478 12.41 27.98 6.84
C GLY A 478 12.66 29.41 7.28
N GLN A 479 13.73 30.01 6.78
CA GLN A 479 14.12 31.37 7.11
C GLN A 479 13.02 32.41 6.78
N THR A 480 12.18 32.12 5.79
CA THR A 480 11.09 32.98 5.36
C THR A 480 9.74 32.66 6.02
N GLY A 481 9.73 31.80 7.02
CA GLY A 481 8.53 31.33 7.73
C GLY A 481 7.96 30.03 7.19
N VAL A 482 6.65 29.84 7.38
CA VAL A 482 5.95 28.63 6.92
C VAL A 482 5.67 28.74 5.42
N ILE A 483 6.06 27.70 4.67
CA ILE A 483 5.76 27.57 3.24
C ILE A 483 4.80 26.40 3.06
N GLY A 484 3.68 26.65 2.37
CA GLY A 484 2.73 25.62 1.97
C GLY A 484 2.81 25.32 0.49
N LYS A 485 2.76 24.05 0.10
CA LYS A 485 2.63 23.59 -1.28
C LYS A 485 1.38 22.74 -1.43
N ILE A 486 0.62 23.00 -2.48
CA ILE A 486 -0.49 22.15 -2.93
C ILE A 486 -0.19 21.73 -4.37
N GLY A 487 -0.28 20.43 -4.63
CA GLY A 487 -0.13 19.87 -5.95
C GLY A 487 -1.26 18.90 -6.30
N LEU A 488 -1.66 18.90 -7.56
CA LEU A 488 -2.57 17.94 -8.14
C LEU A 488 -1.81 17.17 -9.21
N LYS A 489 -1.77 15.85 -9.10
CA LYS A 489 -1.11 14.97 -10.05
C LYS A 489 -2.09 13.93 -10.57
N PHE A 490 -2.28 13.92 -11.87
CA PHE A 490 -3.12 12.98 -12.61
C PHE A 490 -2.21 12.03 -13.37
N SER A 491 -2.14 10.79 -12.93
CA SER A 491 -1.15 9.82 -13.43
C SER A 491 -1.63 8.98 -14.61
N ASN A 492 -2.92 9.03 -14.91
CA ASN A 492 -3.51 8.36 -16.08
C ASN A 492 -4.16 9.36 -17.03
N PHE A 493 -3.52 10.49 -17.25
CA PHE A 493 -4.00 11.53 -18.14
C PHE A 493 -3.95 11.07 -19.61
N SER A 494 -4.80 11.66 -20.45
CA SER A 494 -4.79 11.49 -21.90
C SER A 494 -4.99 12.81 -22.60
N LEU A 495 -3.94 13.34 -23.21
CA LEU A 495 -4.00 14.56 -24.00
C LEU A 495 -4.91 14.39 -25.22
N ALA A 496 -4.89 13.20 -25.85
CA ALA A 496 -5.75 12.88 -26.97
C ALA A 496 -7.24 12.94 -26.61
N ASN A 497 -7.61 12.41 -25.43
CA ASN A 497 -8.98 12.41 -24.95
C ASN A 497 -9.48 13.79 -24.47
N LEU A 498 -8.59 14.76 -24.33
CA LEU A 498 -8.98 16.15 -24.04
C LEU A 498 -9.86 16.71 -25.18
N PHE A 499 -9.56 16.34 -26.41
CA PHE A 499 -10.25 16.79 -27.64
C PHE A 499 -11.25 15.77 -28.18
N ALA A 500 -11.25 14.53 -27.69
CA ALA A 500 -12.15 13.47 -28.15
C ALA A 500 -13.52 13.54 -27.44
N LYS A 501 -14.63 13.49 -28.21
CA LYS A 501 -15.99 13.51 -27.64
C LYS A 501 -16.32 12.26 -26.82
N ASN A 502 -15.81 11.09 -27.22
CA ASN A 502 -16.11 9.77 -26.61
C ASN A 502 -14.88 9.14 -25.90
N GLY A 503 -13.90 9.94 -25.50
CA GLY A 503 -12.73 9.44 -24.78
C GLY A 503 -13.02 9.04 -23.33
N LEU A 504 -12.23 8.13 -22.77
CA LEU A 504 -12.32 7.75 -21.36
C LEU A 504 -12.13 8.99 -20.46
N ARG A 505 -13.04 9.19 -19.51
CA ARG A 505 -13.01 10.35 -18.59
C ARG A 505 -13.37 9.93 -17.17
N ARG A 506 -12.78 10.61 -16.20
CA ARG A 506 -13.21 10.57 -14.79
C ARG A 506 -13.68 11.97 -14.39
N GLY A 507 -15.00 12.18 -14.39
CA GLY A 507 -15.54 13.51 -14.29
C GLY A 507 -15.07 14.40 -15.41
N VAL A 508 -14.36 15.49 -15.12
CA VAL A 508 -13.85 16.45 -16.11
C VAL A 508 -12.52 16.03 -16.73
N MET A 509 -11.76 15.14 -16.06
CA MET A 509 -10.40 14.79 -16.48
C MET A 509 -10.36 13.66 -17.51
N PRO A 510 -9.74 13.87 -18.69
CA PRO A 510 -9.52 12.84 -19.68
C PRO A 510 -8.47 11.84 -19.22
N GLN A 511 -8.76 10.54 -19.39
CA GLN A 511 -7.91 9.43 -18.91
C GLN A 511 -7.70 8.39 -20.02
N GLY A 512 -6.78 7.45 -19.79
CA GLY A 512 -6.65 6.22 -20.58
C GLY A 512 -5.26 5.95 -21.14
N ASN A 513 -4.44 6.97 -21.44
CA ASN A 513 -3.13 6.80 -22.11
C ASN A 513 -1.95 6.56 -21.15
N GLY A 514 -2.17 6.62 -19.83
CA GLY A 514 -1.10 6.51 -18.85
C GLY A 514 -0.10 7.67 -18.87
N GLU A 515 -0.51 8.83 -19.39
CA GLU A 515 0.27 10.07 -19.34
C GLU A 515 0.17 10.70 -17.95
N THR A 516 1.16 11.50 -17.56
CA THR A 516 1.12 12.22 -16.30
C THR A 516 0.95 13.72 -16.56
N PHE A 517 -0.01 14.32 -15.87
CA PHE A 517 -0.20 15.77 -15.87
C PHE A 517 -0.26 16.26 -14.43
N SER A 518 0.51 17.31 -14.10
CA SER A 518 0.50 17.87 -12.76
C SER A 518 0.53 19.40 -12.77
N ILE A 519 -0.18 19.95 -11.80
CA ILE A 519 -0.19 21.40 -11.49
C ILE A 519 0.15 21.53 -10.02
N SER A 520 1.06 22.43 -9.69
CA SER A 520 1.35 22.75 -8.29
C SER A 520 1.47 24.24 -8.04
N GLY A 521 1.06 24.64 -6.84
CA GLY A 521 1.25 25.99 -6.30
C GLY A 521 1.92 25.92 -4.94
N GLN A 522 2.90 26.76 -4.70
CA GLN A 522 3.61 26.90 -3.45
C GLN A 522 3.66 28.35 -3.02
N THR A 523 3.41 28.62 -1.75
CA THR A 523 3.43 30.00 -1.23
C THR A 523 3.72 30.02 0.27
N ASN A 524 4.33 31.12 0.71
CA ASN A 524 4.40 31.50 2.13
C ASN A 524 3.56 32.77 2.43
N GLY A 525 2.59 33.04 1.57
CA GLY A 525 1.70 34.19 1.67
C GLY A 525 2.23 35.43 0.96
N ARG A 526 3.10 36.23 1.59
CA ARG A 526 3.54 37.52 1.04
C ARG A 526 4.81 37.45 0.20
N TYR A 527 5.78 36.67 0.65
CA TYR A 527 7.17 36.80 0.16
C TYR A 527 7.52 35.86 -0.98
N TYR A 528 6.90 34.70 -1.03
CA TYR A 528 7.21 33.66 -2.01
C TYR A 528 5.96 33.07 -2.63
N GLN A 529 5.96 32.96 -3.96
CA GLN A 529 4.92 32.28 -4.73
C GLN A 529 5.60 31.52 -5.87
N ALA A 530 5.21 30.27 -6.08
CA ALA A 530 5.67 29.48 -7.21
C ALA A 530 4.53 28.63 -7.77
N TYR A 531 4.45 28.56 -9.08
CA TYR A 531 3.47 27.76 -9.79
C TYR A 531 4.17 26.92 -10.85
N SER A 532 3.77 25.67 -11.00
CA SER A 532 4.33 24.80 -12.04
C SER A 532 3.27 23.94 -12.71
N ILE A 533 3.50 23.65 -13.96
CA ILE A 533 2.73 22.72 -14.79
C ILE A 533 3.71 21.75 -15.40
N ASN A 534 3.45 20.44 -15.27
CA ASN A 534 4.27 19.41 -15.86
C ASN A 534 3.41 18.40 -16.61
N TYR A 535 3.89 17.99 -17.77
CA TYR A 535 3.30 16.95 -18.60
C TYR A 535 4.37 15.93 -19.00
N LEU A 536 4.05 14.65 -18.93
CA LEU A 536 4.93 13.54 -19.32
C LEU A 536 4.12 12.49 -20.07
N ASN A 537 4.53 12.20 -21.29
CA ASN A 537 4.08 11.04 -22.06
C ASN A 537 5.22 10.01 -22.07
N PRO A 538 5.12 8.86 -21.40
CA PRO A 538 6.20 7.88 -21.32
C PRO A 538 6.41 7.07 -22.59
N TRP A 539 5.44 7.07 -23.51
CA TRP A 539 5.47 6.34 -24.79
C TRP A 539 5.06 7.23 -25.97
N PHE A 540 5.76 8.33 -26.15
CA PHE A 540 5.49 9.25 -27.25
C PHE A 540 5.62 8.55 -28.60
N GLY A 541 4.54 8.60 -29.40
CA GLY A 541 4.43 7.90 -30.68
C GLY A 541 4.02 6.43 -30.57
N GLY A 542 3.78 5.86 -29.39
CA GLY A 542 3.18 4.55 -29.12
C GLY A 542 4.02 3.31 -29.47
N LYS A 543 5.04 3.41 -30.32
CA LYS A 543 5.78 2.26 -30.88
C LYS A 543 7.05 1.89 -30.09
N ARG A 544 7.64 2.83 -29.39
CA ARG A 544 8.90 2.67 -28.65
C ARG A 544 8.81 3.37 -27.30
N PRO A 545 9.53 2.92 -26.26
CA PRO A 545 9.53 3.53 -24.94
C PRO A 545 10.33 4.85 -24.94
N ASN A 546 9.92 5.79 -25.79
CA ASN A 546 10.45 7.14 -25.84
C ASN A 546 9.51 8.05 -25.08
N SER A 547 10.01 8.81 -24.12
CA SER A 547 9.20 9.77 -23.38
C SER A 547 9.31 11.16 -23.97
N LEU A 548 8.23 11.93 -23.90
CA LEU A 548 8.18 13.36 -24.14
C LEU A 548 7.72 14.05 -22.87
N SER A 549 8.49 15.03 -22.39
CA SER A 549 8.13 15.83 -21.24
C SER A 549 8.08 17.31 -21.58
N PHE A 550 7.15 18.00 -20.96
CA PHE A 550 7.03 19.46 -21.00
C PHE A 550 6.86 19.97 -19.59
N SER A 551 7.59 21.00 -19.21
CA SER A 551 7.37 21.71 -17.96
C SER A 551 7.41 23.21 -18.14
N ALA A 552 6.59 23.90 -17.37
CA ALA A 552 6.61 25.35 -17.27
C ALA A 552 6.45 25.75 -15.82
N PHE A 553 7.22 26.73 -15.38
CA PHE A 553 7.11 27.24 -14.02
C PHE A 553 7.30 28.75 -13.97
N PHE A 554 6.69 29.32 -12.96
CA PHE A 554 6.82 30.71 -12.57
C PHE A 554 7.06 30.78 -11.08
N SER A 555 8.03 31.58 -10.64
CA SER A 555 8.18 31.93 -9.23
C SER A 555 8.43 33.42 -9.06
N LYS A 556 7.90 33.97 -7.98
CA LYS A 556 8.16 35.34 -7.53
C LYS A 556 8.57 35.30 -6.07
N GLN A 557 9.62 35.98 -5.76
CA GLN A 557 9.96 36.34 -4.39
C GLN A 557 10.15 37.83 -4.25
N THR A 558 9.66 38.37 -3.16
CA THR A 558 9.85 39.75 -2.73
C THR A 558 10.80 39.81 -1.56
N ASP A 559 11.34 41.00 -1.29
CA ASP A 559 12.30 41.24 -0.24
C ASP A 559 11.70 40.89 1.14
N VAL A 560 12.48 40.11 1.89
CA VAL A 560 12.30 39.90 3.32
C VAL A 560 13.51 40.51 4.01
N SER A 561 13.38 41.76 4.40
CA SER A 561 14.46 42.48 5.04
C SER A 561 15.06 41.71 6.22
N ASP A 562 16.39 41.62 6.31
CA ASP A 562 17.13 41.06 7.46
C ASP A 562 16.68 41.67 8.79
N ARG A 563 16.15 42.89 8.80
CA ARG A 563 15.56 43.56 9.93
C ARG A 563 14.31 42.85 10.46
N TYR A 564 13.59 42.09 9.65
CA TYR A 564 12.45 41.31 10.11
C TYR A 564 12.87 40.14 11.04
N TYR A 565 13.97 39.50 10.77
CA TYR A 565 14.51 38.41 11.63
C TYR A 565 15.25 38.95 12.85
N ASN A 566 15.89 40.06 12.71
CA ASN A 566 16.55 40.72 13.83
C ASN A 566 15.59 41.54 14.69
N SER A 567 14.33 41.71 14.30
CA SER A 567 13.37 42.56 15.03
C SER A 567 13.13 42.06 16.46
N ALA A 568 13.07 40.76 16.70
CA ALA A 568 12.94 40.20 18.05
C ALA A 568 14.18 40.45 18.92
N TYR A 569 15.36 40.38 18.34
CA TYR A 569 16.62 40.68 19.03
C TYR A 569 16.79 42.19 19.24
N TYR A 570 16.51 43.02 18.20
CA TYR A 570 16.58 44.46 18.30
C TYR A 570 15.48 45.03 19.20
N ASN A 571 14.24 44.52 19.15
CA ASN A 571 13.18 44.90 20.07
C ASN A 571 13.55 44.57 21.53
N SER A 572 14.15 43.43 21.79
CA SER A 572 14.66 43.06 23.10
C SER A 572 15.79 43.97 23.54
N TYR A 573 16.70 44.32 22.63
CA TYR A 573 17.85 45.19 22.91
C TYR A 573 17.43 46.66 23.12
N TYR A 574 16.54 47.19 22.28
CA TYR A 574 16.05 48.56 22.43
C TYR A 574 15.05 48.72 23.57
N ASN A 575 14.23 47.74 23.89
CA ASN A 575 13.39 47.73 25.09
C ASN A 575 14.24 47.69 26.37
N TYR A 576 15.39 47.02 26.31
CA TYR A 576 16.35 47.02 27.43
C TYR A 576 17.03 48.38 27.59
N LEU A 577 17.35 49.11 26.49
CA LEU A 577 18.06 50.39 26.52
C LEU A 577 17.15 51.58 26.81
N TYR A 578 15.92 51.63 26.38
CA TYR A 578 15.04 52.79 26.37
C TYR A 578 13.73 52.63 27.16
N GLY A 579 13.55 51.57 27.89
CA GLY A 579 12.38 51.30 28.73
C GLY A 579 11.10 50.91 27.99
N TYR A 580 10.25 50.18 28.69
CA TYR A 580 8.95 49.72 28.22
C TYR A 580 8.04 50.88 27.79
N GLY A 581 7.68 50.96 26.53
CA GLY A 581 6.64 51.85 26.04
C GLY A 581 6.81 52.45 24.67
N SER A 582 7.84 52.11 23.90
CA SER A 582 8.01 52.63 22.55
C SER A 582 7.27 51.71 21.55
N ASN A 583 6.28 52.28 20.86
CA ASN A 583 5.49 51.73 19.76
C ASN A 583 6.34 51.40 18.52
N TYR A 584 7.56 50.86 18.69
CA TYR A 584 8.42 50.45 17.58
C TYR A 584 7.96 49.15 16.90
N GLY A 585 7.05 48.37 17.49
CA GLY A 585 6.48 47.16 16.90
C GLY A 585 5.76 47.39 15.57
N ASN A 586 5.10 48.56 15.43
CA ASN A 586 4.36 48.90 14.22
C ASN A 586 5.23 49.53 13.12
N TYR A 587 6.47 49.95 13.44
CA TYR A 587 7.37 50.53 12.46
C TYR A 587 7.98 49.49 11.52
N TYR A 588 8.06 48.25 11.95
CA TYR A 588 8.64 47.16 11.15
C TYR A 588 7.66 46.40 10.25
N GLU A 589 6.35 46.52 10.43
CA GLU A 589 5.35 45.99 9.49
C GLU A 589 5.37 46.68 8.12
N ASN A 590 5.97 47.86 8.03
CA ASN A 590 5.99 48.69 6.82
C ASN A 590 7.25 48.51 5.94
N PHE A 591 8.18 47.62 6.29
CA PHE A 591 9.39 47.40 5.49
C PHE A 591 9.27 46.29 4.44
N TYR A 592 8.06 45.69 4.24
CA TYR A 592 7.77 44.86 3.07
C TYR A 592 7.74 45.77 1.83
N ASP A 593 8.75 45.60 0.96
CA ASP A 593 8.76 46.29 -0.34
C ASP A 593 8.42 45.29 -1.46
N PRO A 594 7.17 45.32 -1.95
CA PRO A 594 6.73 44.41 -3.03
C PRO A 594 7.39 44.75 -4.37
N ASP A 595 8.03 45.95 -4.45
CA ASP A 595 8.73 46.39 -5.65
C ASP A 595 10.14 45.85 -5.76
N LYS A 596 10.74 45.40 -4.69
CA LYS A 596 11.97 44.66 -4.69
C LYS A 596 11.68 43.16 -4.87
N PHE A 597 12.12 42.59 -5.97
CA PHE A 597 11.78 41.19 -6.26
C PHE A 597 12.79 40.50 -7.17
N ILE A 598 12.76 39.16 -7.11
CA ILE A 598 13.20 38.27 -8.17
C ILE A 598 12.01 37.47 -8.71
N LYS A 599 11.77 37.52 -10.02
CA LYS A 599 10.82 36.70 -10.75
C LYS A 599 11.58 35.73 -11.63
N VAL A 600 11.17 34.50 -11.67
CA VAL A 600 11.76 33.45 -12.51
C VAL A 600 10.67 32.81 -13.37
N TYR A 601 10.89 32.80 -14.66
CA TYR A 601 10.06 32.13 -15.64
C TYR A 601 10.88 31.04 -16.30
N GLY A 602 10.35 29.84 -16.35
CA GLY A 602 11.04 28.74 -16.99
C GLY A 602 10.10 27.83 -17.75
N PHE A 603 10.60 27.26 -18.84
CA PHE A 603 9.97 26.17 -19.52
C PHE A 603 11.03 25.20 -20.06
N SER A 604 10.69 23.94 -20.15
CA SER A 604 11.55 22.93 -20.72
C SER A 604 10.77 21.94 -21.58
N LEU A 605 11.43 21.46 -22.62
CA LEU A 605 10.95 20.39 -23.47
C LEU A 605 12.00 19.28 -23.47
N GLY A 606 11.61 18.09 -23.02
CA GLY A 606 12.49 16.96 -22.85
C GLY A 606 12.07 15.77 -23.67
N TRP A 607 13.05 14.99 -24.08
CA TRP A 607 12.90 13.69 -24.71
C TRP A 607 13.71 12.66 -23.92
N GLY A 608 13.15 11.46 -23.73
CA GLY A 608 13.82 10.37 -23.05
C GLY A 608 13.67 9.04 -23.79
N LYS A 609 14.60 8.13 -23.54
CA LYS A 609 14.61 6.78 -24.11
C LYS A 609 15.11 5.78 -23.09
N ARG A 610 14.39 4.65 -22.95
CA ARG A 610 14.89 3.47 -22.23
C ARG A 610 15.91 2.77 -23.13
N LEU A 611 17.08 2.49 -22.60
CA LEU A 611 18.15 1.80 -23.30
C LEU A 611 18.00 0.28 -23.15
N SER A 612 18.51 -0.47 -24.11
CA SER A 612 18.60 -1.94 -24.05
C SER A 612 20.01 -2.44 -23.69
N TRP A 613 20.99 -1.56 -23.75
CA TRP A 613 22.39 -1.84 -23.42
C TRP A 613 22.95 -0.73 -22.50
N PRO A 614 23.73 -1.05 -21.48
CA PRO A 614 24.22 -2.37 -21.01
C PRO A 614 23.13 -3.26 -20.40
N ASP A 615 22.08 -2.69 -19.83
CA ASP A 615 20.87 -3.35 -19.37
C ASP A 615 19.63 -2.46 -19.58
N ASP A 616 18.44 -3.01 -19.44
CA ASP A 616 17.18 -2.31 -19.68
C ASP A 616 16.70 -1.44 -18.50
N TYR A 617 17.53 -1.28 -17.47
CA TYR A 617 17.32 -0.33 -16.39
C TYR A 617 17.85 1.07 -16.69
N PHE A 618 18.66 1.24 -17.73
CA PHE A 618 19.18 2.52 -18.14
C PHE A 618 18.16 3.36 -18.91
N GLN A 619 18.07 4.63 -18.56
CA GLN A 619 17.28 5.64 -19.23
C GLN A 619 18.17 6.83 -19.57
N LEU A 620 18.14 7.23 -20.83
CA LEU A 620 18.80 8.45 -21.32
C LEU A 620 17.71 9.50 -21.55
N SER A 621 17.83 10.69 -20.97
CA SER A 621 16.99 11.83 -21.28
C SER A 621 17.80 13.06 -21.60
N ALA A 622 17.26 13.88 -22.48
CA ALA A 622 17.79 15.19 -22.81
C ALA A 622 16.65 16.20 -22.83
N ASP A 623 16.82 17.33 -22.15
CA ASP A 623 15.85 18.41 -22.17
C ASP A 623 16.54 19.74 -22.51
N LEU A 624 15.85 20.52 -23.35
CA LEU A 624 16.20 21.89 -23.65
C LEU A 624 15.35 22.79 -22.73
N SER A 625 16.01 23.56 -21.89
CA SER A 625 15.36 24.47 -20.96
C SER A 625 15.72 25.92 -21.21
N TYR A 626 14.73 26.79 -21.00
CA TYR A 626 14.92 28.23 -20.98
C TYR A 626 14.43 28.77 -19.64
N THR A 627 15.27 29.55 -18.97
CA THR A 627 14.92 30.19 -17.71
C THR A 627 15.28 31.69 -17.79
N ARG A 628 14.33 32.55 -17.46
CA ARG A 628 14.54 33.99 -17.35
C ARG A 628 14.41 34.44 -15.93
N TYR A 629 15.44 35.06 -15.42
CA TYR A 629 15.48 35.76 -14.12
C TYR A 629 15.25 37.23 -14.35
N SER A 630 14.27 37.82 -13.65
CA SER A 630 13.98 39.27 -13.68
C SER A 630 14.14 39.82 -12.27
N LEU A 631 15.12 40.69 -12.08
CA LEU A 631 15.49 41.24 -10.78
C LEU A 631 15.18 42.75 -10.77
N LYS A 632 14.62 43.22 -9.66
CA LYS A 632 14.39 44.66 -9.39
C LYS A 632 14.80 44.93 -7.93
N ASP A 633 15.87 45.73 -7.78
CA ASP A 633 16.45 46.15 -6.49
C ASP A 633 16.70 44.98 -5.51
N TRP A 634 17.14 43.83 -6.08
CA TRP A 634 17.36 42.58 -5.36
C TRP A 634 18.77 42.50 -4.79
N GLU A 635 18.93 42.88 -3.51
CA GLU A 635 20.22 43.06 -2.84
C GLU A 635 20.93 41.73 -2.49
N TYR A 636 20.21 40.64 -2.49
CA TYR A 636 20.73 39.31 -2.09
C TYR A 636 21.49 38.59 -3.17
N PHE A 637 21.72 39.24 -4.31
CA PHE A 637 22.41 38.66 -5.44
C PHE A 637 23.45 39.62 -6.01
N MET A 638 24.40 39.07 -6.76
CA MET A 638 25.46 39.88 -7.37
C MET A 638 24.91 40.96 -8.33
N ILE A 639 23.78 40.68 -8.97
CA ILE A 639 23.06 41.58 -9.84
C ILE A 639 21.79 41.99 -9.12
N SER A 640 21.63 43.26 -8.87
CA SER A 640 20.43 43.79 -8.19
C SER A 640 19.29 44.12 -9.15
N ASN A 641 19.61 44.49 -10.39
CA ASN A 641 18.64 44.95 -11.39
C ASN A 641 18.91 44.36 -12.77
N GLY A 642 17.86 43.96 -13.46
CA GLY A 642 17.92 43.54 -14.86
C GLY A 642 17.33 42.17 -15.12
N ASN A 643 17.56 41.69 -16.35
CA ASN A 643 17.10 40.37 -16.78
C ASN A 643 18.30 39.51 -17.16
N CYS A 644 18.32 38.28 -16.65
CA CYS A 644 19.31 37.25 -17.04
C CYS A 644 18.58 36.09 -17.71
N ASN A 645 19.14 35.61 -18.81
CA ASN A 645 18.57 34.49 -19.60
C ASN A 645 19.49 33.29 -19.53
N ASN A 646 18.92 32.14 -19.31
CA ASN A 646 19.62 30.86 -19.29
C ASN A 646 18.98 29.92 -20.29
N ILE A 647 19.72 29.51 -21.31
CA ILE A 647 19.34 28.40 -22.20
C ILE A 647 20.29 27.25 -21.87
N SER A 648 19.77 26.11 -21.46
CA SER A 648 20.61 24.94 -21.16
C SER A 648 20.09 23.67 -21.79
N LEU A 649 21.00 22.85 -22.27
CA LEU A 649 20.76 21.46 -22.65
C LEU A 649 21.16 20.59 -21.45
N ASN A 650 20.18 19.92 -20.88
CA ASN A 650 20.38 19.00 -19.76
C ASN A 650 20.32 17.57 -20.27
N ILE A 651 21.37 16.80 -20.03
CA ILE A 651 21.46 15.38 -20.42
C ILE A 651 21.56 14.57 -19.15
N ASN A 652 20.66 13.59 -18.97
CA ASN A 652 20.64 12.73 -17.82
C ASN A 652 20.71 11.26 -18.26
N LEU A 653 21.64 10.53 -17.67
CA LEU A 653 21.73 9.08 -17.76
C LEU A 653 21.39 8.50 -16.37
N ALA A 654 20.21 7.91 -16.27
CA ALA A 654 19.72 7.33 -15.04
C ALA A 654 19.66 5.81 -15.14
N ARG A 655 19.97 5.11 -14.05
CA ARG A 655 19.74 3.67 -13.88
C ARG A 655 19.05 3.42 -12.55
N SER A 656 17.96 2.69 -12.56
CA SER A 656 17.27 2.29 -11.34
C SER A 656 16.91 0.80 -11.41
N SER A 657 17.56 0.01 -10.57
CA SER A 657 17.35 -1.45 -10.47
C SER A 657 16.83 -1.87 -9.08
N THR A 658 16.26 -0.94 -8.33
CA THR A 658 15.75 -1.22 -6.99
C THR A 658 14.53 -2.15 -7.02
N ASP A 659 14.43 -3.04 -6.03
CA ASP A 659 13.34 -4.00 -5.87
C ASP A 659 12.04 -3.35 -5.37
N ASN A 660 12.14 -2.23 -4.65
CA ASN A 660 10.99 -1.51 -4.08
C ASN A 660 11.27 -0.01 -4.04
N GLN A 661 10.24 0.81 -4.30
CA GLN A 661 10.39 2.27 -4.30
C GLN A 661 10.40 2.89 -2.90
N ILE A 662 9.73 2.29 -1.92
CA ILE A 662 9.54 2.86 -0.58
C ILE A 662 10.63 2.38 0.38
N TYR A 663 10.91 1.10 0.39
CA TYR A 663 11.94 0.47 1.21
C TYR A 663 12.77 -0.49 0.36
N PRO A 664 13.71 0.05 -0.45
CA PRO A 664 14.58 -0.79 -1.26
C PRO A 664 15.46 -1.68 -0.38
N ARG A 665 15.53 -2.98 -0.72
CA ARG A 665 16.37 -3.99 -0.03
C ARG A 665 17.54 -4.40 -0.88
N SER A 666 17.42 -4.27 -2.19
CA SER A 666 18.46 -4.62 -3.15
C SER A 666 18.43 -3.69 -4.36
N GLY A 667 19.54 -3.65 -5.08
CA GLY A 667 19.66 -2.86 -6.29
C GLY A 667 20.41 -1.55 -6.10
N SER A 668 20.42 -0.75 -7.16
CA SER A 668 21.14 0.52 -7.19
C SER A 668 20.38 1.57 -8.00
N GLU A 669 20.63 2.82 -7.65
CA GLU A 669 20.22 4.00 -8.40
C GLU A 669 21.46 4.79 -8.74
N ILE A 670 21.66 5.09 -10.01
CA ILE A 670 22.78 5.88 -10.51
C ILE A 670 22.20 6.99 -11.39
N LEU A 671 22.65 8.20 -11.18
CA LEU A 671 22.29 9.37 -11.99
C LEU A 671 23.57 10.12 -12.35
N PHE A 672 23.83 10.23 -13.63
CA PHE A 672 24.81 11.15 -14.19
C PHE A 672 24.07 12.25 -14.95
N SER A 673 24.34 13.51 -14.62
CA SER A 673 23.71 14.68 -15.24
C SER A 673 24.75 15.64 -15.75
N ALA A 674 24.56 16.13 -16.98
CA ALA A 674 25.33 17.19 -17.58
C ALA A 674 24.38 18.32 -18.03
N SER A 675 24.59 19.53 -17.52
CA SER A 675 23.87 20.72 -17.97
C SER A 675 24.83 21.68 -18.67
N LEU A 676 24.57 21.96 -19.92
CA LEU A 676 25.46 22.72 -20.80
C LEU A 676 24.74 23.92 -21.35
N THR A 677 25.30 25.10 -21.20
CA THR A 677 24.82 26.32 -21.86
C THR A 677 25.68 26.65 -23.09
N PRO A 678 25.19 27.42 -24.06
CA PRO A 678 26.06 27.94 -25.10
C PRO A 678 27.20 28.80 -24.51
N PRO A 679 28.42 28.68 -25.00
CA PRO A 679 29.57 29.45 -24.52
C PRO A 679 29.60 30.85 -25.16
N TYR A 680 28.65 31.71 -24.79
CA TYR A 680 28.44 33.03 -25.38
C TYR A 680 29.70 33.89 -25.37
N SER A 681 30.49 33.80 -24.28
CA SER A 681 31.75 34.57 -24.14
C SER A 681 32.84 34.23 -25.15
N LEU A 682 32.70 33.11 -25.86
CA LEU A 682 33.65 32.73 -26.93
C LEU A 682 33.29 33.33 -28.30
N PHE A 683 32.04 33.82 -28.44
CA PHE A 683 31.51 34.26 -29.74
C PHE A 683 31.13 35.75 -29.81
N ASP A 684 30.90 36.42 -28.66
CA ASP A 684 30.36 37.78 -28.61
C ASP A 684 31.42 38.88 -28.63
N GLY A 685 32.69 38.51 -28.58
CA GLY A 685 33.85 39.47 -28.72
C GLY A 685 33.99 40.46 -27.55
N ARG A 686 33.31 40.26 -26.43
CA ARG A 686 33.35 41.17 -25.27
C ARG A 686 34.59 40.90 -24.39
N ASP A 687 35.18 42.00 -23.89
CA ASP A 687 36.26 41.88 -22.88
C ASP A 687 35.73 41.69 -21.48
N TYR A 688 35.48 40.42 -21.12
CA TYR A 688 34.95 40.05 -19.81
C TYR A 688 35.96 40.27 -18.64
N ALA A 689 37.25 40.48 -18.93
CA ALA A 689 38.27 40.75 -17.93
C ALA A 689 38.08 42.17 -17.34
N ASN A 690 37.76 43.13 -18.19
CA ASN A 690 37.54 44.50 -17.81
C ASN A 690 36.07 44.85 -17.49
N LEU A 691 35.11 44.05 -17.94
CA LEU A 691 33.71 44.30 -17.73
C LEU A 691 33.29 43.96 -16.26
N ALA A 692 32.77 44.97 -15.54
CA ALA A 692 32.41 44.93 -14.14
C ALA A 692 33.59 44.53 -13.22
N ASN A 693 34.77 45.06 -13.47
CA ASN A 693 35.95 44.81 -12.64
C ASN A 693 36.09 45.81 -11.48
N ASN A 694 35.55 47.03 -11.62
CA ASN A 694 35.59 48.05 -10.58
C ASN A 694 34.23 48.21 -9.91
N SER A 695 34.09 47.72 -8.68
CA SER A 695 32.87 47.79 -7.89
C SER A 695 32.48 49.24 -7.45
N GLN A 696 33.41 50.18 -7.56
CA GLN A 696 33.16 51.59 -7.21
C GLN A 696 32.74 52.43 -8.43
N ALA A 697 32.71 51.86 -9.61
CA ALA A 697 32.27 52.56 -10.80
C ALA A 697 30.77 52.87 -10.74
N SER A 698 30.37 54.09 -11.13
CA SER A 698 28.95 54.50 -11.14
C SER A 698 28.06 53.63 -12.04
N ASN A 699 28.64 53.01 -13.07
CA ASN A 699 27.94 52.14 -14.01
C ASN A 699 28.19 50.67 -13.73
N TYR A 700 28.71 50.31 -12.53
CA TYR A 700 29.04 48.92 -12.18
C TYR A 700 27.85 47.94 -12.33
N GLN A 701 26.67 48.36 -11.88
CA GLN A 701 25.46 47.50 -12.00
C GLN A 701 25.05 47.30 -13.46
N ASP A 702 25.16 48.32 -14.31
CA ASP A 702 24.85 48.19 -15.74
C ASP A 702 25.85 47.28 -16.45
N GLN A 703 27.13 47.33 -16.04
CA GLN A 703 28.14 46.41 -16.50
C GLN A 703 27.86 44.98 -16.08
N LEU A 704 27.44 44.73 -14.83
CA LEU A 704 27.02 43.44 -14.34
C LEU A 704 25.83 42.89 -15.10
N LYS A 705 24.82 43.72 -15.33
CA LYS A 705 23.63 43.36 -16.12
C LYS A 705 24.01 42.96 -17.55
N SER A 706 24.90 43.70 -18.19
CA SER A 706 25.41 43.37 -19.51
C SER A 706 26.23 42.08 -19.51
N LYS A 707 27.09 41.89 -18.49
CA LYS A 707 27.93 40.70 -18.30
C LYS A 707 27.13 39.41 -18.19
N TYR A 708 26.01 39.44 -17.44
CA TYR A 708 25.19 38.28 -17.11
C TYR A 708 23.82 38.24 -17.83
N GLN A 709 23.65 39.06 -18.87
CA GLN A 709 22.44 39.00 -19.71
C GLN A 709 22.17 37.61 -20.28
N TRP A 710 23.20 36.90 -20.66
CA TRP A 710 23.20 35.51 -21.06
C TRP A 710 24.11 34.72 -20.12
N ILE A 711 23.53 33.80 -19.36
CA ILE A 711 24.22 32.95 -18.40
C ILE A 711 24.96 31.86 -19.15
N GLU A 712 26.20 31.60 -18.77
CA GLU A 712 26.96 30.49 -19.32
C GLU A 712 27.65 29.67 -18.24
N TYR A 713 27.60 28.35 -18.38
CA TYR A 713 28.27 27.39 -17.52
C TYR A 713 28.25 25.99 -18.15
N HIS A 714 29.04 25.08 -17.61
CA HIS A 714 28.81 23.65 -17.70
C HIS A 714 28.77 23.03 -16.31
N LYS A 715 27.73 22.23 -16.05
CA LYS A 715 27.47 21.63 -14.73
C LYS A 715 27.45 20.14 -14.87
N TRP A 716 28.18 19.43 -14.02
CA TRP A 716 28.30 17.98 -14.03
C TRP A 716 27.93 17.47 -12.65
N LYS A 717 27.06 16.45 -12.59
CA LYS A 717 26.66 15.82 -11.35
C LYS A 717 26.69 14.32 -11.50
N PHE A 718 27.12 13.65 -10.45
CA PHE A 718 27.05 12.21 -10.29
C PHE A 718 26.43 11.90 -8.95
N LYS A 719 25.44 11.01 -8.95
CA LYS A 719 24.78 10.50 -7.75
C LYS A 719 24.61 9.01 -7.88
N ALA A 720 25.07 8.27 -6.89
CA ALA A 720 24.87 6.83 -6.80
C ALA A 720 24.34 6.46 -5.41
N ARG A 721 23.35 5.59 -5.36
CA ARG A 721 22.85 4.94 -4.15
C ARG A 721 22.83 3.44 -4.37
N THR A 722 23.26 2.67 -3.36
CA THR A 722 23.15 1.22 -3.39
C THR A 722 22.42 0.73 -2.15
N PHE A 723 21.69 -0.36 -2.30
CA PHE A 723 20.92 -0.97 -1.23
C PHE A 723 21.30 -2.44 -1.11
N THR A 724 21.68 -2.86 0.08
CA THR A 724 22.10 -4.24 0.36
C THR A 724 21.39 -4.76 1.60
N ALA A 725 20.55 -5.77 1.42
CA ALA A 725 19.92 -6.48 2.52
C ALA A 725 21.00 -7.27 3.28
N LEU A 726 21.07 -7.08 4.60
CA LEU A 726 22.06 -7.77 5.43
C LEU A 726 21.63 -9.18 5.86
N THR A 727 20.35 -9.50 5.66
CA THR A 727 19.80 -10.85 5.96
C THR A 727 18.75 -11.22 4.92
N GLY A 728 18.50 -12.51 4.71
CA GLY A 728 17.54 -13.02 3.70
C GLY A 728 16.05 -12.92 4.10
N HIS A 729 15.66 -12.13 5.10
CA HIS A 729 14.27 -12.05 5.56
C HIS A 729 13.56 -10.79 5.03
N ASN A 730 12.23 -10.87 4.87
CA ASN A 730 11.43 -9.74 4.41
C ASN A 730 11.54 -8.49 5.30
N LYS A 731 11.71 -8.66 6.62
CA LYS A 731 12.03 -7.58 7.56
C LYS A 731 13.51 -7.64 7.92
N CYS A 732 14.37 -7.19 7.05
CA CYS A 732 15.82 -7.22 7.24
C CYS A 732 16.39 -5.81 7.40
N PRO A 733 17.49 -5.66 8.14
CA PRO A 733 18.30 -4.45 8.06
C PRO A 733 18.85 -4.29 6.65
N VAL A 734 18.84 -3.05 6.16
CA VAL A 734 19.38 -2.70 4.84
C VAL A 734 20.48 -1.68 5.02
N LEU A 735 21.62 -1.95 4.41
CA LEU A 735 22.70 -0.99 4.29
C LEU A 735 22.48 -0.18 3.01
N MET A 736 22.30 1.13 3.15
CA MET A 736 22.29 2.08 2.05
C MET A 736 23.61 2.83 2.03
N THR A 737 24.24 2.92 0.87
CA THR A 737 25.39 3.80 0.64
C THR A 737 25.04 4.83 -0.42
N ARG A 738 25.54 6.06 -0.26
CA ARG A 738 25.34 7.17 -1.20
C ARG A 738 26.66 7.87 -1.47
N VAL A 739 26.86 8.19 -2.72
CA VAL A 739 28.00 9.01 -3.20
C VAL A 739 27.43 10.05 -4.15
N GLU A 740 27.73 11.31 -3.89
CA GLU A 740 27.34 12.44 -4.74
C GLU A 740 28.53 13.38 -4.99
N PHE A 741 28.66 13.83 -6.23
CA PHE A 741 29.60 14.85 -6.64
C PHE A 741 28.92 15.85 -7.57
N GLY A 742 29.30 17.10 -7.45
CA GLY A 742 28.85 18.11 -8.39
C GLY A 742 29.94 19.14 -8.66
N ILE A 743 30.04 19.54 -9.90
CA ILE A 743 31.00 20.53 -10.37
C ILE A 743 30.29 21.52 -11.29
N LEU A 744 30.43 22.81 -11.01
CA LEU A 744 29.98 23.91 -11.85
C LEU A 744 31.18 24.60 -12.47
N GLY A 745 31.38 24.34 -13.74
CA GLY A 745 32.51 24.91 -14.50
C GLY A 745 32.11 26.18 -15.26
N HIS A 746 33.11 26.78 -15.91
CA HIS A 746 32.94 28.02 -16.69
C HIS A 746 33.75 27.91 -18.00
N TYR A 747 33.28 28.52 -19.07
CA TYR A 747 34.02 28.63 -20.33
C TYR A 747 35.03 29.80 -20.32
N ASN A 748 34.67 30.88 -19.60
CA ASN A 748 35.51 32.04 -19.39
C ASN A 748 35.77 32.29 -17.91
N LYS A 749 37.04 32.35 -17.47
CA LYS A 749 37.43 32.54 -16.07
C LYS A 749 36.92 33.89 -15.46
N HIS A 750 36.66 34.87 -16.32
CA HIS A 750 36.16 36.20 -15.91
C HIS A 750 34.62 36.30 -15.93
N LYS A 751 33.91 35.22 -16.40
CA LYS A 751 32.45 35.16 -16.46
C LYS A 751 31.94 33.89 -15.77
N ARG A 752 32.30 33.70 -14.52
CA ARG A 752 31.76 32.58 -13.73
C ARG A 752 30.25 32.83 -13.46
N SER A 753 29.44 31.79 -13.64
CA SER A 753 28.01 31.92 -13.37
C SER A 753 27.77 32.12 -11.87
N PRO A 754 27.04 33.17 -11.48
CA PRO A 754 26.53 33.30 -10.12
C PRO A 754 25.28 32.46 -9.87
N PHE A 755 24.67 31.90 -10.90
CA PHE A 755 23.53 31.02 -10.88
C PHE A 755 23.98 29.57 -10.90
N GLU A 756 23.11 28.68 -10.46
CA GLU A 756 23.31 27.23 -10.44
C GLU A 756 24.44 26.74 -9.50
N THR A 757 24.91 27.60 -8.60
CA THR A 757 25.91 27.23 -7.59
C THR A 757 25.31 26.29 -6.55
N PHE A 758 26.18 25.57 -5.84
CA PHE A 758 25.76 24.61 -4.81
C PHE A 758 25.70 25.27 -3.44
N TYR A 759 24.62 25.01 -2.71
CA TYR A 759 24.38 25.50 -1.36
C TYR A 759 24.28 24.31 -0.41
N VAL A 760 25.34 24.03 0.35
CA VAL A 760 25.55 22.76 1.06
C VAL A 760 25.34 22.91 2.57
N GLY A 761 24.62 21.99 3.16
CA GLY A 761 24.27 21.91 4.58
C GLY A 761 22.76 21.88 4.82
N GLY A 762 22.35 21.41 5.99
CA GLY A 762 20.97 21.40 6.45
C GLY A 762 20.10 20.29 5.87
N ASP A 763 18.85 20.61 5.67
CA ASP A 763 17.81 19.67 5.24
C ASP A 763 17.70 19.50 3.72
N GLY A 764 18.46 20.24 2.91
CA GLY A 764 18.45 20.14 1.46
C GLY A 764 17.18 20.65 0.77
N MET A 765 16.26 21.27 1.52
CA MET A 765 15.00 21.76 0.95
C MET A 765 15.19 23.11 0.26
N SER A 766 14.78 23.21 -1.01
CA SER A 766 14.81 24.46 -1.77
C SER A 766 13.64 25.37 -1.42
N GLY A 767 13.81 26.69 -1.58
CA GLY A 767 12.77 27.70 -1.31
C GLY A 767 12.74 28.21 0.13
N TYR A 768 13.64 27.72 0.98
CA TYR A 768 13.73 28.12 2.39
C TYR A 768 14.84 29.12 2.68
N SER A 769 15.64 29.49 1.68
CA SER A 769 16.75 30.42 1.84
C SER A 769 16.63 31.58 0.85
N TYR A 770 17.31 32.70 1.14
CA TYR A 770 17.42 33.85 0.26
C TYR A 770 18.22 33.58 -1.02
N ASN A 771 18.86 32.41 -1.13
CA ASN A 771 19.73 32.06 -2.25
C ASN A 771 18.94 31.48 -3.40
N TYR A 772 18.46 32.36 -4.24
CA TYR A 772 17.81 31.99 -5.48
C TYR A 772 18.80 31.54 -6.53
N ALA A 773 18.32 30.67 -7.41
CA ALA A 773 19.12 30.12 -8.48
C ALA A 773 20.35 29.32 -7.99
N THR A 774 20.27 28.76 -6.81
CA THR A 774 21.25 27.79 -6.28
C THR A 774 20.60 26.41 -6.09
N GLU A 775 21.40 25.38 -6.19
CA GLU A 775 20.97 24.02 -5.88
C GLU A 775 21.33 23.67 -4.43
N THR A 776 20.31 23.37 -3.63
CA THR A 776 20.50 23.01 -2.21
C THR A 776 20.88 21.54 -2.08
N ILE A 777 21.94 21.27 -1.34
CA ILE A 777 22.46 19.92 -1.05
C ILE A 777 22.38 19.71 0.46
N GLY A 778 21.57 18.75 0.90
CA GLY A 778 21.43 18.45 2.32
C GLY A 778 22.68 17.78 2.89
N LEU A 779 23.10 18.21 4.08
CA LEU A 779 24.04 17.51 4.94
C LEU A 779 23.57 17.68 6.38
N ARG A 780 23.11 16.61 6.98
CA ARG A 780 22.50 16.62 8.32
C ARG A 780 23.56 16.92 9.40
N GLY A 781 23.14 17.59 10.47
CA GLY A 781 24.02 18.03 11.55
C GLY A 781 24.68 19.40 11.31
N TYR A 782 24.28 20.11 10.27
CA TYR A 782 24.73 21.45 9.93
C TYR A 782 23.55 22.34 9.55
N ASP A 783 23.67 23.67 9.76
CA ASP A 783 22.64 24.61 9.30
C ASP A 783 22.60 24.69 7.78
N ASN A 784 21.44 25.09 7.24
CA ASN A 784 21.23 25.25 5.80
C ASN A 784 22.31 26.16 5.19
N GLY A 785 23.07 25.61 4.21
CA GLY A 785 24.11 26.29 3.46
C GLY A 785 25.37 26.66 4.23
N SER A 786 25.48 26.29 5.50
CA SER A 786 26.59 26.68 6.37
C SER A 786 27.96 26.15 5.95
N LEU A 787 28.00 25.13 5.13
CA LEU A 787 29.22 24.54 4.57
C LEU A 787 29.66 25.20 3.27
N THR A 788 28.85 26.10 2.71
CA THR A 788 29.19 26.82 1.49
C THR A 788 30.17 27.96 1.79
N PRO A 789 31.33 28.03 1.10
CA PRO A 789 32.29 29.09 1.33
C PRO A 789 31.68 30.48 1.19
N ARG A 790 31.89 31.37 2.18
CA ARG A 790 31.32 32.72 2.25
C ARG A 790 29.81 32.82 2.03
N GLY A 791 29.13 31.71 2.38
CA GLY A 791 27.66 31.64 2.41
C GLY A 791 26.97 31.42 1.08
N TYR A 792 27.60 31.62 -0.11
CA TYR A 792 26.81 31.70 -1.33
C TYR A 792 27.44 31.22 -2.62
N THR A 793 28.66 30.67 -2.61
CA THR A 793 29.37 30.33 -3.84
C THR A 793 30.05 28.98 -3.80
N GLY A 794 29.30 27.90 -3.87
CA GLY A 794 29.82 26.55 -4.08
C GLY A 794 29.92 26.24 -5.57
N TYR A 795 31.12 26.02 -6.09
CA TYR A 795 31.35 25.58 -7.47
C TYR A 795 31.68 24.11 -7.59
N ALA A 796 31.96 23.46 -6.48
CA ALA A 796 32.05 22.01 -6.38
C ALA A 796 31.52 21.57 -5.03
N TYR A 797 31.01 20.34 -4.97
CA TYR A 797 30.62 19.68 -3.71
C TYR A 797 30.82 18.19 -3.82
N ASP A 798 30.96 17.57 -2.67
CA ASP A 798 30.80 16.14 -2.48
C ASP A 798 29.86 15.83 -1.31
N ARG A 799 29.36 14.58 -1.31
CA ARG A 799 28.57 14.02 -0.21
C ARG A 799 28.69 12.51 -0.22
N PHE A 800 28.99 11.96 0.93
CA PHE A 800 29.03 10.53 1.20
C PHE A 800 28.09 10.22 2.36
N THR A 801 27.30 9.15 2.23
CA THR A 801 26.40 8.71 3.29
C THR A 801 26.46 7.19 3.39
N VAL A 802 26.58 6.70 4.63
CA VAL A 802 26.36 5.29 4.98
C VAL A 802 25.23 5.27 5.97
N GLU A 803 24.16 4.55 5.63
CA GLU A 803 22.93 4.53 6.41
C GLU A 803 22.46 3.09 6.63
N LEU A 804 22.24 2.71 7.87
CA LEU A 804 21.65 1.44 8.26
C LEU A 804 20.17 1.66 8.53
N ARG A 805 19.30 1.02 7.76
CA ARG A 805 17.84 1.11 7.84
C ARG A 805 17.27 -0.16 8.47
N TYR A 806 16.28 -0.03 9.34
CA TYR A 806 15.57 -1.14 9.94
C TYR A 806 14.05 -0.93 9.87
N PRO A 807 13.28 -1.86 9.27
CA PRO A 807 11.85 -1.69 9.11
C PRO A 807 11.10 -2.14 10.36
N PHE A 808 10.35 -1.26 10.98
CA PHE A 808 9.45 -1.59 12.08
C PHE A 808 8.12 -2.13 11.55
N ILE A 809 7.53 -1.43 10.57
CA ILE A 809 6.27 -1.79 9.92
C ILE A 809 6.48 -1.69 8.41
N LEU A 810 6.24 -2.78 7.69
CA LEU A 810 6.08 -2.80 6.24
C LEU A 810 4.67 -3.30 5.96
N GLY A 811 3.78 -2.43 5.59
CA GLY A 811 2.39 -2.72 5.31
C GLY A 811 1.88 -1.93 4.12
N ASN A 812 0.74 -2.32 3.57
CA ASN A 812 0.17 -1.74 2.35
C ASN A 812 -0.23 -0.27 2.51
N SER A 813 -0.68 0.11 3.72
CA SER A 813 -1.14 1.47 4.00
C SER A 813 -0.12 2.33 4.74
N THR A 814 0.86 1.73 5.42
CA THR A 814 1.83 2.49 6.22
C THR A 814 3.14 1.73 6.30
N ASN A 815 4.25 2.42 5.99
CA ASN A 815 5.60 1.91 6.17
C ASN A 815 6.32 2.77 7.18
N ILE A 816 6.91 2.15 8.21
CA ILE A 816 7.67 2.83 9.25
C ILE A 816 9.02 2.14 9.38
N TYR A 817 10.09 2.90 9.22
CA TYR A 817 11.45 2.39 9.45
C TYR A 817 12.31 3.41 10.19
N GLY A 818 13.23 2.90 11.00
CA GLY A 818 14.28 3.67 11.65
C GLY A 818 15.56 3.61 10.84
N LEU A 819 16.41 4.59 11.02
CA LEU A 819 17.71 4.66 10.38
C LEU A 819 18.76 5.24 11.34
N ALA A 820 20.01 4.80 11.14
CA ALA A 820 21.19 5.40 11.74
C ALA A 820 22.19 5.66 10.62
N PHE A 821 22.86 6.80 10.64
CA PHE A 821 23.70 7.23 9.52
C PHE A 821 24.99 7.89 9.96
N VAL A 822 25.96 7.84 9.06
CA VAL A 822 27.16 8.67 9.07
C VAL A 822 27.23 9.38 7.72
N GLU A 823 27.42 10.68 7.74
CA GLU A 823 27.54 11.51 6.54
C GLU A 823 28.84 12.30 6.58
N GLY A 824 29.36 12.58 5.39
CA GLY A 824 30.48 13.49 5.19
C GLY A 824 30.31 14.21 3.86
N GLY A 825 30.72 15.47 3.83
CA GLY A 825 30.67 16.26 2.60
C GLY A 825 31.19 17.67 2.82
N ASN A 826 31.40 18.37 1.72
CA ASN A 826 31.91 19.74 1.75
C ASN A 826 31.53 20.50 0.46
N ALA A 827 31.79 21.80 0.44
CA ALA A 827 31.68 22.63 -0.74
C ALA A 827 32.94 23.49 -0.95
N TRP A 828 33.27 23.71 -2.19
CA TRP A 828 34.45 24.52 -2.57
C TRP A 828 34.04 25.67 -3.50
N ASN A 829 34.68 26.81 -3.29
CA ASN A 829 34.48 27.98 -4.14
C ASN A 829 35.31 27.99 -5.41
N ASP A 830 36.18 27.00 -5.60
CA ASP A 830 36.96 26.78 -6.80
C ASP A 830 37.18 25.28 -7.04
N ILE A 831 36.94 24.83 -8.27
CA ILE A 831 37.14 23.43 -8.68
C ILE A 831 38.56 22.95 -8.45
N LYS A 832 39.55 23.86 -8.60
CA LYS A 832 40.95 23.55 -8.36
C LYS A 832 41.28 23.21 -6.90
N LYS A 833 40.43 23.63 -5.97
CA LYS A 833 40.55 23.34 -4.55
C LYS A 833 39.77 22.12 -4.11
N PHE A 834 39.09 21.46 -5.05
CA PHE A 834 38.30 20.29 -4.74
C PHE A 834 39.19 19.16 -4.20
N ASN A 835 38.87 18.71 -2.98
CA ASN A 835 39.52 17.59 -2.33
C ASN A 835 38.47 16.73 -1.63
N PRO A 836 38.09 15.56 -2.16
CA PRO A 836 36.99 14.74 -1.62
C PRO A 836 37.27 14.16 -0.21
N PHE A 837 38.50 14.29 0.30
CA PHE A 837 38.86 13.86 1.65
C PHE A 837 38.77 14.97 2.71
N ASP A 838 38.59 16.24 2.30
CA ASP A 838 38.33 17.36 3.22
C ASP A 838 36.82 17.46 3.51
N MET A 839 36.29 16.45 4.22
CA MET A 839 34.87 16.33 4.50
C MET A 839 34.51 16.89 5.87
N LYS A 840 33.36 17.54 5.96
CA LYS A 840 32.68 17.88 7.22
C LYS A 840 31.76 16.71 7.60
N ARG A 841 32.01 16.09 8.74
CA ARG A 841 31.43 14.81 9.14
C ARG A 841 30.27 15.02 10.12
N SER A 842 29.29 14.18 10.01
CA SER A 842 28.17 14.11 10.96
C SER A 842 27.72 12.65 11.15
N ALA A 843 27.03 12.40 12.25
CA ALA A 843 26.34 11.14 12.48
C ALA A 843 24.99 11.41 13.17
N GLY A 844 24.06 10.49 13.00
CA GLY A 844 22.74 10.68 13.57
C GLY A 844 21.85 9.46 13.40
N ALA A 845 20.60 9.66 13.83
CA ALA A 845 19.56 8.67 13.72
C ALA A 845 18.22 9.35 13.39
N GLY A 846 17.32 8.61 12.78
CA GLY A 846 16.02 9.14 12.39
C GLY A 846 14.96 8.09 12.21
N VAL A 847 13.75 8.58 11.95
CA VAL A 847 12.58 7.74 11.66
C VAL A 847 11.90 8.25 10.40
N ARG A 848 11.42 7.33 9.60
CA ARG A 848 10.63 7.59 8.39
C ARG A 848 9.28 6.95 8.52
N ILE A 849 8.25 7.68 8.16
CA ILE A 849 6.85 7.26 8.16
C ILE A 849 6.27 7.59 6.78
N MET A 850 5.93 6.56 6.01
CA MET A 850 5.22 6.72 4.76
C MET A 850 3.73 6.57 5.02
N LEU A 851 2.97 7.62 4.78
CA LEU A 851 1.51 7.64 4.93
C LEU A 851 0.84 7.76 3.55
N PRO A 852 -0.24 7.00 3.29
CA PRO A 852 -1.08 7.24 2.11
C PRO A 852 -1.55 8.70 2.12
N MET A 853 -1.63 9.35 0.97
CA MET A 853 -2.06 10.74 0.77
C MET A 853 -1.11 11.84 1.28
N VAL A 854 -0.30 11.61 2.30
CA VAL A 854 0.63 12.62 2.87
C VAL A 854 2.04 12.46 2.32
N GLY A 855 2.43 11.25 1.96
CA GLY A 855 3.79 10.93 1.50
C GLY A 855 4.74 10.58 2.63
N LEU A 856 6.03 10.80 2.41
CA LEU A 856 7.09 10.49 3.37
C LEU A 856 7.23 11.61 4.40
N LEU A 857 7.12 11.24 5.67
CA LEU A 857 7.44 12.08 6.81
C LEU A 857 8.71 11.55 7.48
N GLY A 858 9.61 12.43 7.88
CA GLY A 858 10.82 12.05 8.57
C GLY A 858 11.26 13.05 9.62
N ILE A 859 11.90 12.54 10.65
CA ILE A 859 12.59 13.33 11.67
C ILE A 859 13.96 12.70 11.86
N ASP A 860 15.01 13.51 11.70
CA ASP A 860 16.39 13.11 11.96
C ASP A 860 16.97 13.97 13.05
N TRP A 861 17.64 13.34 13.99
CA TRP A 861 18.60 14.00 14.87
C TRP A 861 20.01 13.73 14.35
N ALA A 862 20.83 14.76 14.25
CA ALA A 862 22.20 14.64 13.77
C ALA A 862 23.15 15.53 14.57
N TYR A 863 24.37 15.09 14.70
CA TYR A 863 25.47 15.83 15.33
C TYR A 863 26.60 16.07 14.34
N GLY A 864 26.89 17.34 14.04
CA GLY A 864 28.00 17.75 13.20
C GLY A 864 29.29 17.88 14.01
N PHE A 865 30.33 17.12 13.64
CA PHE A 865 31.59 17.03 14.40
C PHE A 865 32.59 18.12 14.07
N ASP A 866 32.51 18.70 12.87
CA ASP A 866 33.50 19.62 12.36
C ASP A 866 32.99 21.07 12.41
N ARG A 867 33.97 22.03 12.45
CA ARG A 867 33.66 23.45 12.49
C ARG A 867 33.09 23.92 11.16
N VAL A 868 32.09 24.78 11.25
CA VAL A 868 31.49 25.43 10.11
C VAL A 868 32.48 26.44 9.51
N PHE A 869 32.42 26.64 8.20
CA PHE A 869 33.34 27.50 7.48
C PHE A 869 33.30 28.95 8.00
N GLY A 870 34.47 29.46 8.37
CA GLY A 870 34.63 30.82 8.90
C GLY A 870 34.08 31.08 10.31
N SER A 871 33.61 30.03 11.02
CA SER A 871 33.06 30.10 12.36
C SER A 871 33.94 29.37 13.37
N LYS A 872 33.90 29.79 14.64
CA LYS A 872 34.45 29.00 15.77
C LYS A 872 33.49 27.90 16.26
N SER A 873 32.21 27.93 15.83
CA SER A 873 31.20 26.95 16.20
C SER A 873 31.32 25.65 15.37
N TYR A 874 31.03 24.53 16.01
CA TYR A 874 30.82 23.25 15.37
C TYR A 874 29.41 23.16 14.83
N GLY A 875 29.14 22.20 13.95
CA GLY A 875 27.77 21.90 13.48
C GLY A 875 26.85 21.64 14.67
N GLY A 876 27.29 20.80 15.61
CA GLY A 876 26.56 20.51 16.86
C GLY A 876 25.29 19.68 16.67
N SER A 877 24.44 19.71 17.71
CA SER A 877 23.19 18.92 17.72
C SER A 877 22.09 19.65 16.96
N GLN A 878 21.48 18.98 15.98
CA GLN A 878 20.42 19.56 15.15
C GLN A 878 19.31 18.55 14.86
N PHE A 879 18.09 19.06 14.70
CA PHE A 879 16.94 18.28 14.24
C PHE A 879 16.56 18.72 12.83
N HIS A 880 16.31 17.74 11.96
CA HIS A 880 15.92 17.96 10.58
C HIS A 880 14.57 17.29 10.33
N PHE A 881 13.65 18.02 9.72
CA PHE A 881 12.32 17.53 9.37
C PHE A 881 12.25 17.29 7.88
N ILE A 882 11.62 16.18 7.48
CA ILE A 882 11.44 15.80 6.09
C ILE A 882 9.96 15.70 5.79
N LEU A 883 9.54 16.34 4.72
CA LEU A 883 8.16 16.30 4.23
C LEU A 883 8.17 16.06 2.72
N GLY A 884 7.69 14.90 2.30
CA GLY A 884 7.49 14.57 0.88
C GLY A 884 8.72 14.19 0.07
N GLN A 885 9.93 14.44 0.54
CA GLN A 885 11.18 14.03 -0.11
C GLN A 885 12.12 13.36 0.88
N GLU A 886 12.90 12.39 0.39
CA GLU A 886 13.96 11.77 1.15
C GLU A 886 15.26 12.55 0.92
N PHE A 887 16.08 12.70 1.97
CA PHE A 887 17.41 13.31 1.89
C PHE A 887 18.28 12.69 0.82
#